data_0d9dc0e9d365e8e49ef200d34d659b9f
#
_entry.id   0d9dc0e9d365e8e49ef200d34d659b9f
#
_cell.length_a   1.000
_cell.length_b   1.000
_cell.length_c   1.000
_cell.angle_alpha   90.00
_cell.angle_beta   90.00
_cell.angle_gamma   90.00
#
_symmetry.space_group_name_H-M   'P 1'
#
loop_
_entity.id
_entity.type
_entity.pdbx_description
1 polymer ?
#
loop_
_entity_poly.entity_id
_entity_poly.type
_entity_poly.pdbx_seq_one_letter_code
_entity_poly.pdbx_strand_id
1 'polypeptide(L)'
;MTRVALDVRGAVQGVGFRPFIYRLATGLCLTGWVRNSSDGVRIEVEGPGASVETFVRRLAGEAPPLSEIQGIIRTSLAPAGDRAFVIAASETSGDPRVVVLPDLAICPECLRELHDPTDRRYRYPFINCTNCGPRYSIIEALPYDRSRTTMAGFALCPRCRAEYEDPADRRFHAEPTACPVCGPHLEVWDRSGAVAASGDEALAQAAAAVRRGEIVALKGLGGFQLLVDASNARAVERLRARKGRPDKPFALMYPTLDLVRRHCRVSAEEETLLRSPAAPIVLLGRRRDRRGSSQLGPDRVDTVRHGRDSLVVVDGVAPGRTTLGVMLPYTALHALLMEELRMPVVATSGNLSDEPICTEGREALVRLGDVADLFLVHDRPIARPVDDSVVRVIAGQPVVLRAARGYAPLAVRVNAPLPSLVAFGGHLKNAVAVARDDQIILSQHVGDLDTDLSRQVFRRSQAALTQLYALTPALTVCDLHPDYASTLAAGESATPVIRVQHHYAHVLAAMAESQLRPPVLGVAWDGTGYGVDGTVWGGEFLRVSDDGFVRTAHLRTFGLPGGEAAVREPRRAALGVLFEHLGEAALVWDALAPVRACTPLERRVFAAMLRGGTNTPRTSSAGRLFDAVASLLDLAQRASYEGQAAAALEEAVGEGGGLPYPFDLRADTDGLILDWGPLLDAVLDDLARGTVPAVIADRFHSTLAEMVVAAARAAGEPRVILTGGCFQNAVLTTRTSARLTAEGFQVIRHRRVPPNDGGLAVGQAVAAAQGRWR
;
A
#
# COMPACT_ATOMS: atom_id res chain seq x y z
N MET A 1 -17.99 -23.75 -42.13
CA MET A 1 -16.78 -23.52 -41.30
C MET A 1 -16.62 -22.03 -41.14
N THR A 2 -16.44 -21.58 -39.92
CA THR A 2 -16.24 -20.15 -39.55
C THR A 2 -14.90 -20.04 -38.86
N ARG A 3 -14.09 -19.03 -39.23
CA ARG A 3 -12.84 -18.70 -38.54
C ARG A 3 -12.91 -17.28 -37.99
N VAL A 4 -12.48 -17.11 -36.76
CA VAL A 4 -12.37 -15.79 -36.13
C VAL A 4 -11.02 -15.63 -35.44
N ALA A 5 -10.48 -14.43 -35.51
CA ALA A 5 -9.38 -14.00 -34.66
C ALA A 5 -9.95 -13.19 -33.50
N LEU A 6 -9.38 -13.40 -32.29
CA LEU A 6 -9.71 -12.67 -31.06
C LEU A 6 -8.42 -12.14 -30.49
N ASP A 7 -8.34 -10.80 -30.33
CA ASP A 7 -7.27 -10.14 -29.61
C ASP A 7 -7.82 -9.79 -28.20
N VAL A 8 -7.36 -10.52 -27.18
CA VAL A 8 -7.82 -10.39 -25.78
C VAL A 8 -6.82 -9.56 -25.00
N ARG A 9 -7.27 -8.42 -24.50
CA ARG A 9 -6.45 -7.46 -23.73
C ARG A 9 -6.75 -7.54 -22.24
N GLY A 10 -5.76 -7.16 -21.42
CA GLY A 10 -5.88 -7.12 -19.97
C GLY A 10 -4.84 -7.97 -19.24
N ALA A 11 -5.14 -8.37 -18.00
CA ALA A 11 -4.31 -9.26 -17.19
C ALA A 11 -4.60 -10.74 -17.59
N VAL A 12 -4.09 -11.16 -18.75
CA VAL A 12 -4.36 -12.46 -19.36
C VAL A 12 -3.11 -13.33 -19.57
N GLN A 13 -1.94 -12.86 -19.09
CA GLN A 13 -0.70 -13.64 -19.11
C GLN A 13 -0.30 -14.04 -17.67
N GLY A 14 0.31 -15.23 -17.53
CA GLY A 14 0.73 -15.73 -16.22
C GLY A 14 -0.41 -16.21 -15.28
N VAL A 15 -1.62 -16.38 -15.80
CA VAL A 15 -2.85 -16.80 -15.06
C VAL A 15 -3.43 -18.14 -15.55
N GLY A 16 -2.69 -18.89 -16.34
CA GLY A 16 -3.24 -20.12 -16.95
C GLY A 16 -4.23 -19.86 -18.09
N PHE A 17 -4.22 -18.69 -18.72
CA PHE A 17 -5.17 -18.30 -19.75
C PHE A 17 -4.98 -19.13 -21.03
N ARG A 18 -3.73 -19.31 -21.52
CA ARG A 18 -3.44 -20.16 -22.70
C ARG A 18 -3.93 -21.60 -22.52
N PRO A 19 -3.64 -22.34 -21.43
CA PRO A 19 -4.19 -23.67 -21.22
C PRO A 19 -5.71 -23.69 -21.06
N PHE A 20 -6.32 -22.65 -20.49
CA PHE A 20 -7.77 -22.51 -20.45
C PHE A 20 -8.37 -22.45 -21.87
N ILE A 21 -7.83 -21.58 -22.74
CA ILE A 21 -8.24 -21.47 -24.14
C ILE A 21 -8.08 -22.80 -24.89
N TYR A 22 -6.93 -23.47 -24.68
CA TYR A 22 -6.68 -24.78 -25.28
C TYR A 22 -7.75 -25.80 -24.89
N ARG A 23 -8.05 -25.95 -23.60
CA ARG A 23 -9.09 -26.87 -23.12
C ARG A 23 -10.48 -26.50 -23.62
N LEU A 24 -10.81 -25.22 -23.66
CA LEU A 24 -12.10 -24.73 -24.14
C LEU A 24 -12.28 -25.00 -25.63
N ALA A 25 -11.25 -24.73 -26.46
CA ALA A 25 -11.29 -24.96 -27.91
C ALA A 25 -11.36 -26.46 -28.23
N THR A 26 -10.50 -27.28 -27.63
CA THR A 26 -10.49 -28.73 -27.83
C THR A 26 -11.77 -29.41 -27.36
N GLY A 27 -12.35 -28.96 -26.21
CA GLY A 27 -13.64 -29.44 -25.71
C GLY A 27 -14.84 -29.10 -26.60
N LEU A 28 -14.71 -28.09 -27.48
CA LEU A 28 -15.70 -27.68 -28.46
C LEU A 28 -15.36 -28.20 -29.86
N CYS A 29 -14.34 -29.07 -29.99
CA CYS A 29 -13.83 -29.60 -31.28
C CYS A 29 -13.46 -28.50 -32.27
N LEU A 30 -12.91 -27.38 -31.81
CA LEU A 30 -12.39 -26.30 -32.64
C LEU A 30 -10.91 -26.53 -32.95
N THR A 31 -10.47 -26.02 -34.08
CA THR A 31 -9.07 -26.00 -34.53
C THR A 31 -8.53 -24.57 -34.54
N GLY A 32 -7.21 -24.39 -34.65
CA GLY A 32 -6.56 -23.08 -34.65
C GLY A 32 -5.43 -22.98 -33.65
N TRP A 33 -5.25 -21.80 -33.02
CA TRP A 33 -4.13 -21.59 -32.12
C TRP A 33 -4.39 -20.47 -31.12
N VAL A 34 -3.62 -20.49 -30.02
CA VAL A 34 -3.52 -19.40 -29.05
C VAL A 34 -2.05 -19.09 -28.77
N ARG A 35 -1.69 -17.79 -28.64
CA ARG A 35 -0.35 -17.34 -28.27
C ARG A 35 -0.39 -16.07 -27.41
N ASN A 36 0.65 -15.84 -26.62
CA ASN A 36 0.89 -14.53 -26.01
C ASN A 36 1.37 -13.54 -27.07
N SER A 37 0.96 -12.29 -26.94
CA SER A 37 1.46 -11.15 -27.71
C SER A 37 1.87 -10.02 -26.78
N SER A 38 2.49 -8.99 -27.30
CA SER A 38 2.81 -7.77 -26.55
C SER A 38 1.56 -7.05 -26.01
N ASP A 39 0.40 -7.22 -26.66
CA ASP A 39 -0.87 -6.57 -26.30
C ASP A 39 -1.77 -7.41 -25.37
N GLY A 40 -1.45 -8.70 -25.19
CA GLY A 40 -2.30 -9.63 -24.44
C GLY A 40 -2.22 -11.06 -24.97
N VAL A 41 -3.36 -11.66 -25.33
CA VAL A 41 -3.44 -13.01 -25.91
C VAL A 41 -4.17 -12.95 -27.25
N ARG A 42 -3.55 -13.48 -28.27
CA ARG A 42 -4.17 -13.63 -29.59
C ARG A 42 -4.60 -15.07 -29.81
N ILE A 43 -5.84 -15.22 -30.31
CA ILE A 43 -6.49 -16.52 -30.51
C ILE A 43 -7.06 -16.54 -31.93
N GLU A 44 -6.86 -17.64 -32.65
CA GLU A 44 -7.64 -17.92 -33.83
C GLU A 44 -8.35 -19.26 -33.64
N VAL A 45 -9.65 -19.29 -33.93
CA VAL A 45 -10.48 -20.49 -33.80
C VAL A 45 -11.26 -20.71 -35.10
N GLU A 46 -11.28 -21.98 -35.54
CA GLU A 46 -11.99 -22.41 -36.72
C GLU A 46 -12.86 -23.64 -36.40
N GLY A 47 -14.10 -23.66 -36.94
CA GLY A 47 -15.03 -24.76 -36.75
C GLY A 47 -16.47 -24.44 -37.16
N PRO A 48 -17.44 -25.24 -36.75
CA PRO A 48 -18.86 -24.93 -36.93
C PRO A 48 -19.24 -23.61 -36.27
N GLY A 49 -20.02 -22.76 -36.94
CA GLY A 49 -20.36 -21.43 -36.44
C GLY A 49 -20.95 -21.43 -35.02
N ALA A 50 -21.84 -22.40 -34.70
CA ALA A 50 -22.40 -22.55 -33.37
C ALA A 50 -21.36 -22.86 -32.27
N SER A 51 -20.33 -23.66 -32.57
CA SER A 51 -19.22 -23.96 -31.68
C SER A 51 -18.34 -22.73 -31.46
N VAL A 52 -18.07 -21.95 -32.53
CA VAL A 52 -17.30 -20.70 -32.44
C VAL A 52 -18.02 -19.65 -31.57
N GLU A 53 -19.34 -19.48 -31.75
CA GLU A 53 -20.13 -18.54 -30.92
C GLU A 53 -20.16 -19.00 -29.46
N THR A 54 -20.25 -20.30 -29.21
CA THR A 54 -20.20 -20.87 -27.86
C THR A 54 -18.84 -20.64 -27.22
N PHE A 55 -17.74 -20.80 -27.96
CA PHE A 55 -16.39 -20.51 -27.53
C PHE A 55 -16.26 -19.04 -27.10
N VAL A 56 -16.67 -18.09 -27.94
CA VAL A 56 -16.57 -16.64 -27.65
C VAL A 56 -17.36 -16.26 -26.40
N ARG A 57 -18.56 -16.81 -26.23
CA ARG A 57 -19.40 -16.55 -25.04
C ARG A 57 -18.77 -17.11 -23.76
N ARG A 58 -18.29 -18.37 -23.80
CA ARG A 58 -17.68 -19.05 -22.64
C ARG A 58 -16.31 -18.47 -22.28
N LEU A 59 -15.56 -17.93 -23.26
CA LEU A 59 -14.27 -17.29 -23.05
C LEU A 59 -14.33 -16.18 -21.98
N ALA A 60 -15.33 -15.32 -22.04
CA ALA A 60 -15.51 -14.23 -21.06
C ALA A 60 -16.08 -14.71 -19.71
N GLY A 61 -16.99 -15.70 -19.74
CA GLY A 61 -17.70 -16.16 -18.55
C GLY A 61 -16.94 -17.21 -17.71
N GLU A 62 -16.00 -17.95 -18.30
CA GLU A 62 -15.28 -19.06 -17.66
C GLU A 62 -13.77 -18.80 -17.56
N ALA A 63 -13.33 -17.55 -17.79
CA ALA A 63 -11.94 -17.16 -17.71
C ALA A 63 -11.33 -17.50 -16.33
N PRO A 64 -10.02 -17.85 -16.26
CA PRO A 64 -9.39 -18.15 -14.98
C PRO A 64 -9.63 -17.05 -13.92
N PRO A 65 -9.80 -17.39 -12.64
CA PRO A 65 -10.22 -16.43 -11.60
C PRO A 65 -9.30 -15.22 -11.42
N LEU A 66 -8.04 -15.34 -11.83
CA LEU A 66 -7.02 -14.28 -11.74
C LEU A 66 -6.89 -13.46 -13.03
N SER A 67 -7.61 -13.83 -14.09
CA SER A 67 -7.60 -13.07 -15.32
C SER A 67 -8.56 -11.89 -15.25
N GLU A 68 -8.13 -10.76 -15.81
CA GLU A 68 -8.97 -9.57 -15.98
C GLU A 68 -9.01 -9.24 -17.47
N ILE A 69 -10.12 -9.61 -18.14
CA ILE A 69 -10.33 -9.29 -19.55
C ILE A 69 -10.84 -7.86 -19.64
N GLN A 70 -10.03 -6.98 -20.19
CA GLN A 70 -10.37 -5.56 -20.36
C GLN A 70 -11.03 -5.28 -21.71
N GLY A 71 -10.83 -6.16 -22.70
CA GLY A 71 -11.46 -6.06 -24.01
C GLY A 71 -11.15 -7.24 -24.90
N ILE A 72 -12.08 -7.53 -25.82
CA ILE A 72 -11.93 -8.56 -26.85
C ILE A 72 -12.25 -7.90 -28.19
N ILE A 73 -11.27 -7.89 -29.10
CA ILE A 73 -11.47 -7.44 -30.47
C ILE A 73 -11.66 -8.70 -31.33
N ARG A 74 -12.78 -8.79 -32.04
CA ARG A 74 -13.12 -9.91 -32.91
C ARG A 74 -13.00 -9.51 -34.35
N THR A 75 -12.30 -10.33 -35.15
CA THR A 75 -12.14 -10.18 -36.60
C THR A 75 -12.51 -11.48 -37.30
N SER A 76 -13.36 -11.42 -38.32
CA SER A 76 -13.70 -12.58 -39.15
C SER A 76 -12.58 -12.86 -40.15
N LEU A 77 -12.20 -14.13 -40.27
CA LEU A 77 -11.15 -14.58 -41.17
C LEU A 77 -11.69 -15.64 -42.17
N ALA A 78 -10.98 -15.83 -43.27
CA ALA A 78 -11.23 -16.96 -44.17
C ALA A 78 -10.79 -18.27 -43.48
N PRO A 79 -11.52 -19.37 -43.63
CA PRO A 79 -11.09 -20.67 -43.12
C PRO A 79 -9.72 -21.07 -43.67
N ALA A 80 -8.82 -21.58 -42.82
CA ALA A 80 -7.47 -22.01 -43.20
C ALA A 80 -7.32 -23.54 -43.23
N GLY A 81 -8.28 -24.29 -42.69
CA GLY A 81 -8.27 -25.74 -42.65
C GLY A 81 -7.30 -26.35 -41.65
N ASP A 82 -7.12 -25.67 -40.52
CA ASP A 82 -6.30 -26.18 -39.41
C ASP A 82 -6.82 -27.55 -38.91
N ARG A 83 -5.91 -28.48 -38.61
CA ARG A 83 -6.27 -29.86 -38.22
C ARG A 83 -6.38 -30.08 -36.72
N ALA A 84 -5.80 -29.19 -35.92
CA ALA A 84 -5.78 -29.27 -34.48
C ALA A 84 -5.77 -27.87 -33.85
N PHE A 85 -6.08 -27.78 -32.57
CA PHE A 85 -5.85 -26.57 -31.79
C PHE A 85 -4.48 -26.67 -31.12
N VAL A 86 -3.65 -25.62 -31.24
CA VAL A 86 -2.28 -25.62 -30.68
C VAL A 86 -1.99 -24.37 -29.88
N ILE A 87 -1.07 -24.47 -28.92
CA ILE A 87 -0.49 -23.32 -28.26
C ILE A 87 0.78 -22.94 -29.00
N ALA A 88 0.75 -21.82 -29.70
CA ALA A 88 1.87 -21.33 -30.50
C ALA A 88 2.88 -20.54 -29.65
N ALA A 89 4.12 -20.40 -30.14
CA ALA A 89 5.15 -19.57 -29.52
C ALA A 89 4.68 -18.12 -29.31
N SER A 90 5.13 -17.48 -28.26
CA SER A 90 4.81 -16.08 -27.97
C SER A 90 5.34 -15.16 -29.07
N GLU A 91 4.55 -14.14 -29.42
CA GLU A 91 4.95 -13.09 -30.34
C GLU A 91 5.65 -11.96 -29.58
N THR A 92 6.82 -11.56 -30.06
CA THR A 92 7.65 -10.54 -29.41
C THR A 92 7.64 -9.20 -30.16
N SER A 93 6.86 -9.09 -31.23
CA SER A 93 6.70 -7.86 -32.01
C SER A 93 5.64 -6.93 -31.39
N GLY A 94 5.84 -5.64 -31.50
CA GLY A 94 4.94 -4.60 -31.00
C GLY A 94 5.25 -4.08 -29.59
N ASP A 95 4.57 -3.00 -29.22
CA ASP A 95 4.74 -2.34 -27.92
C ASP A 95 4.05 -3.15 -26.81
N PRO A 96 4.72 -3.41 -25.66
CA PRO A 96 4.11 -4.11 -24.56
C PRO A 96 2.95 -3.31 -23.91
N ARG A 97 1.74 -3.86 -23.96
CA ARG A 97 0.51 -3.30 -23.35
C ARG A 97 -0.13 -4.25 -22.34
N VAL A 98 0.41 -5.46 -22.20
CA VAL A 98 -0.12 -6.45 -21.29
C VAL A 98 0.05 -6.00 -19.84
N VAL A 99 -0.99 -6.20 -19.03
CA VAL A 99 -0.92 -5.93 -17.59
C VAL A 99 -0.12 -7.04 -16.91
N VAL A 100 1.01 -6.67 -16.32
CA VAL A 100 1.79 -7.58 -15.48
C VAL A 100 1.06 -7.80 -14.17
N LEU A 101 0.92 -9.07 -13.79
CA LEU A 101 0.29 -9.42 -12.51
C LEU A 101 1.21 -9.18 -11.32
N PRO A 102 0.67 -8.80 -10.17
CA PRO A 102 1.39 -8.83 -8.91
C PRO A 102 1.76 -10.25 -8.50
N ASP A 103 2.65 -10.38 -7.53
CA ASP A 103 2.96 -11.64 -6.87
C ASP A 103 1.73 -12.15 -6.10
N LEU A 104 1.46 -13.45 -6.16
CA LEU A 104 0.26 -14.07 -5.64
C LEU A 104 0.59 -15.04 -4.51
N ALA A 105 -0.28 -15.10 -3.51
CA ALA A 105 -0.17 -16.07 -2.43
C ALA A 105 -0.32 -17.51 -2.93
N ILE A 106 0.22 -18.46 -2.15
CA ILE A 106 0.10 -19.89 -2.43
C ILE A 106 -1.38 -20.31 -2.53
N CYS A 107 -1.73 -21.03 -3.59
CA CYS A 107 -3.09 -21.52 -3.79
C CYS A 107 -3.39 -22.79 -2.98
N PRO A 108 -4.68 -23.13 -2.74
CA PRO A 108 -5.06 -24.29 -1.96
C PRO A 108 -4.50 -25.61 -2.50
N GLU A 109 -4.42 -25.76 -3.84
CA GLU A 109 -3.89 -26.97 -4.48
C GLU A 109 -2.39 -27.13 -4.22
N CYS A 110 -1.59 -26.05 -4.35
CA CYS A 110 -0.17 -26.09 -4.04
C CYS A 110 0.06 -26.28 -2.54
N LEU A 111 -0.80 -25.74 -1.68
CA LEU A 111 -0.73 -25.94 -0.24
C LEU A 111 -1.02 -27.42 0.12
N ARG A 112 -1.99 -28.06 -0.53
CA ARG A 112 -2.28 -29.50 -0.35
C ARG A 112 -1.08 -30.35 -0.75
N GLU A 113 -0.48 -30.12 -1.93
CA GLU A 113 0.71 -30.85 -2.39
C GLU A 113 1.92 -30.61 -1.49
N LEU A 114 2.07 -29.40 -0.93
CA LEU A 114 3.13 -29.08 0.03
C LEU A 114 3.09 -29.97 1.27
N HIS A 115 1.90 -30.41 1.69
CA HIS A 115 1.67 -31.22 2.88
C HIS A 115 1.41 -32.71 2.58
N ASP A 116 1.36 -33.11 1.30
CA ASP A 116 1.17 -34.51 0.91
C ASP A 116 2.50 -35.24 0.82
N PRO A 117 2.80 -36.20 1.75
CA PRO A 117 4.06 -36.96 1.74
C PRO A 117 4.27 -37.79 0.45
N THR A 118 3.21 -38.00 -0.34
CA THR A 118 3.28 -38.79 -1.58
C THR A 118 3.61 -37.87 -2.79
N ASP A 119 3.48 -36.55 -2.66
CA ASP A 119 3.81 -35.61 -3.72
C ASP A 119 5.32 -35.38 -3.78
N ARG A 120 5.86 -35.29 -4.99
CA ARG A 120 7.29 -35.04 -5.23
C ARG A 120 7.77 -33.65 -4.78
N ARG A 121 6.85 -32.73 -4.50
CA ARG A 121 7.09 -31.39 -3.94
C ARG A 121 6.71 -31.29 -2.47
N TYR A 122 6.52 -32.42 -1.80
CA TYR A 122 6.32 -32.46 -0.35
C TYR A 122 7.36 -31.60 0.35
N ARG A 123 6.94 -30.65 1.19
CA ARG A 123 7.77 -29.69 1.94
C ARG A 123 8.71 -28.83 1.07
N TYR A 124 8.45 -28.70 -0.24
CA TYR A 124 9.27 -27.86 -1.09
C TYR A 124 8.87 -26.38 -0.98
N PRO A 125 9.71 -25.47 -0.40
CA PRO A 125 9.32 -24.09 -0.05
C PRO A 125 9.11 -23.16 -1.24
N PHE A 126 9.35 -23.63 -2.48
CA PHE A 126 9.20 -22.84 -3.71
C PHE A 126 8.17 -23.44 -4.67
N ILE A 127 7.29 -24.32 -4.16
CA ILE A 127 6.18 -24.89 -4.93
C ILE A 127 5.24 -23.79 -5.42
N ASN A 128 4.81 -23.88 -6.67
CA ASN A 128 3.86 -22.96 -7.30
C ASN A 128 3.20 -23.62 -8.53
N CYS A 129 2.22 -22.90 -9.11
CA CYS A 129 1.58 -23.25 -10.37
C CYS A 129 1.14 -21.95 -11.11
N THR A 130 0.29 -22.09 -12.15
CA THR A 130 -0.24 -20.92 -12.88
C THR A 130 -1.11 -19.99 -12.02
N ASN A 131 -1.67 -20.48 -10.89
CA ASN A 131 -2.58 -19.74 -10.04
C ASN A 131 -1.91 -19.08 -8.82
N CYS A 132 -0.60 -19.26 -8.59
CA CYS A 132 0.07 -18.75 -7.40
C CYS A 132 1.57 -18.54 -7.60
N GLY A 133 2.22 -17.90 -6.62
CA GLY A 133 3.66 -17.68 -6.61
C GLY A 133 4.11 -16.36 -7.24
N PRO A 134 5.41 -16.22 -7.46
CA PRO A 134 6.02 -14.98 -7.93
C PRO A 134 5.63 -14.64 -9.38
N ARG A 135 5.51 -13.33 -9.64
CA ARG A 135 5.27 -12.73 -10.96
C ARG A 135 6.12 -11.48 -11.10
N TYR A 136 5.68 -10.38 -10.49
CA TYR A 136 6.33 -9.07 -10.59
C TYR A 136 7.74 -9.05 -9.98
N SER A 137 7.95 -9.78 -8.90
CA SER A 137 9.27 -9.89 -8.24
C SER A 137 10.32 -10.64 -9.07
N ILE A 138 9.91 -11.43 -10.07
CA ILE A 138 10.83 -12.24 -10.89
C ILE A 138 10.88 -11.85 -12.37
N ILE A 139 9.91 -11.10 -12.92
CA ILE A 139 9.88 -10.75 -14.33
C ILE A 139 10.97 -9.74 -14.67
N GLU A 140 11.69 -9.94 -15.76
CA GLU A 140 12.71 -9.03 -16.29
C GLU A 140 12.25 -8.28 -17.53
N ALA A 141 11.49 -8.96 -18.41
CA ALA A 141 10.95 -8.36 -19.64
C ALA A 141 9.64 -9.03 -20.06
N LEU A 142 8.87 -8.36 -20.95
CA LEU A 142 7.67 -8.88 -21.59
C LEU A 142 8.00 -9.45 -22.99
N PRO A 143 7.20 -10.40 -23.51
CA PRO A 143 6.10 -11.11 -22.87
C PRO A 143 6.56 -11.98 -21.70
N TYR A 144 5.64 -12.33 -20.76
CA TYR A 144 5.93 -13.13 -19.58
C TYR A 144 6.20 -14.60 -19.95
N ASP A 145 7.48 -14.93 -20.15
CA ASP A 145 7.99 -16.27 -20.43
C ASP A 145 9.19 -16.57 -19.53
N ARG A 146 9.45 -17.84 -19.17
CA ARG A 146 10.51 -18.26 -18.24
C ARG A 146 11.87 -17.69 -18.54
N SER A 147 12.27 -17.64 -19.83
CA SER A 147 13.54 -17.08 -20.30
C SER A 147 13.69 -15.59 -20.03
N ARG A 148 12.61 -14.90 -19.68
CA ARG A 148 12.55 -13.47 -19.35
C ARG A 148 12.23 -13.22 -17.88
N THR A 149 12.54 -14.19 -17.05
CA THR A 149 12.41 -14.12 -15.59
C THR A 149 13.69 -14.57 -14.92
N THR A 150 13.87 -14.23 -13.65
CA THR A 150 15.00 -14.71 -12.84
C THR A 150 15.05 -16.25 -12.69
N MET A 151 13.98 -16.95 -13.10
CA MET A 151 13.94 -18.41 -13.13
C MET A 151 14.63 -19.01 -14.36
N ALA A 152 15.08 -18.21 -15.31
CA ALA A 152 15.87 -18.66 -16.47
C ALA A 152 17.15 -19.42 -16.06
N GLY A 153 17.75 -19.02 -14.92
CA GLY A 153 18.93 -19.70 -14.35
C GLY A 153 18.67 -21.12 -13.81
N PHE A 154 17.41 -21.53 -13.64
CA PHE A 154 17.02 -22.83 -13.11
C PHE A 154 16.48 -23.73 -14.23
N ALA A 155 17.36 -24.55 -14.84
CA ALA A 155 16.98 -25.46 -15.91
C ALA A 155 16.00 -26.53 -15.40
N LEU A 156 14.85 -26.69 -16.08
CA LEU A 156 13.83 -27.68 -15.71
C LEU A 156 14.38 -29.12 -15.85
N CYS A 157 14.22 -29.92 -14.80
CA CYS A 157 14.44 -31.34 -14.88
C CYS A 157 13.41 -32.04 -15.82
N PRO A 158 13.65 -33.26 -16.33
CA PRO A 158 12.74 -33.91 -17.28
C PRO A 158 11.27 -33.98 -16.82
N ARG A 159 11.05 -34.24 -15.51
CA ARG A 159 9.69 -34.29 -14.93
C ARG A 159 9.01 -32.93 -14.91
N CYS A 160 9.72 -31.87 -14.49
CA CYS A 160 9.18 -30.51 -14.49
C CYS A 160 8.95 -29.99 -15.93
N ARG A 161 9.81 -30.39 -16.88
CA ARG A 161 9.64 -30.07 -18.29
C ARG A 161 8.37 -30.73 -18.85
N ALA A 162 8.13 -32.00 -18.55
CA ALA A 162 6.91 -32.68 -18.99
C ALA A 162 5.64 -31.99 -18.48
N GLU A 163 5.58 -31.62 -17.19
CA GLU A 163 4.45 -30.85 -16.64
C GLU A 163 4.32 -29.44 -17.27
N TYR A 164 5.46 -28.79 -17.53
CA TYR A 164 5.49 -27.45 -18.13
C TYR A 164 5.01 -27.44 -19.59
N GLU A 165 5.22 -28.54 -20.32
CA GLU A 165 4.86 -28.69 -21.75
C GLU A 165 3.50 -29.40 -21.96
N ASP A 166 2.90 -29.99 -20.91
CA ASP A 166 1.60 -30.66 -21.00
C ASP A 166 0.43 -29.68 -20.78
N PRO A 167 -0.39 -29.38 -21.82
CA PRO A 167 -1.54 -28.49 -21.69
C PRO A 167 -2.62 -28.94 -20.69
N ALA A 168 -2.62 -30.22 -20.32
CA ALA A 168 -3.54 -30.77 -19.33
C ALA A 168 -3.05 -30.54 -17.89
N ASP A 169 -1.75 -30.30 -17.68
CA ASP A 169 -1.18 -30.09 -16.36
C ASP A 169 -1.44 -28.64 -15.87
N ARG A 170 -1.69 -28.50 -14.56
CA ARG A 170 -1.89 -27.18 -13.93
C ARG A 170 -0.62 -26.33 -13.87
N ARG A 171 0.54 -26.87 -14.19
CA ARG A 171 1.84 -26.19 -14.30
C ARG A 171 2.24 -25.90 -15.75
N PHE A 172 1.34 -26.15 -16.69
CA PHE A 172 1.58 -25.80 -18.08
C PHE A 172 1.91 -24.32 -18.21
N HIS A 173 3.13 -24.02 -18.71
CA HIS A 173 3.66 -22.65 -18.79
C HIS A 173 3.53 -21.84 -17.48
N ALA A 174 3.67 -22.51 -16.32
CA ALA A 174 3.86 -21.84 -15.06
C ALA A 174 5.35 -21.45 -14.95
N GLU A 175 5.69 -20.24 -15.34
CA GLU A 175 7.07 -19.77 -15.53
C GLU A 175 7.97 -19.97 -14.31
N PRO A 176 7.47 -19.77 -13.04
CA PRO A 176 8.29 -20.03 -11.85
C PRO A 176 8.34 -21.49 -11.41
N THR A 177 7.72 -22.45 -12.14
CA THR A 177 7.64 -23.84 -11.72
C THR A 177 9.02 -24.47 -11.52
N ALA A 178 9.15 -25.27 -10.47
CA ALA A 178 10.34 -25.99 -10.10
C ALA A 178 10.02 -27.17 -9.13
N CYS A 179 11.03 -27.94 -8.77
CA CYS A 179 10.97 -28.95 -7.71
C CYS A 179 12.31 -28.99 -6.95
N PRO A 180 12.44 -29.78 -5.86
CA PRO A 180 13.68 -29.85 -5.08
C PRO A 180 14.94 -30.18 -5.89
N VAL A 181 14.79 -30.81 -7.07
CA VAL A 181 15.94 -31.22 -7.91
C VAL A 181 16.41 -30.08 -8.84
N CYS A 182 15.50 -29.22 -9.31
CA CYS A 182 15.84 -28.27 -10.37
C CYS A 182 15.52 -26.81 -10.01
N GLY A 183 15.02 -26.55 -8.83
CA GLY A 183 14.62 -25.22 -8.41
C GLY A 183 15.48 -24.63 -7.30
N PRO A 184 15.06 -23.52 -6.75
CA PRO A 184 15.76 -22.82 -5.68
C PRO A 184 15.92 -23.68 -4.43
N HIS A 185 17.03 -23.43 -3.69
CA HIS A 185 17.39 -24.11 -2.48
C HIS A 185 17.39 -23.16 -1.28
N LEU A 186 17.07 -23.72 -0.11
CA LEU A 186 17.02 -22.99 1.16
C LEU A 186 18.29 -23.28 1.96
N GLU A 187 18.88 -22.24 2.53
CA GLU A 187 20.04 -22.31 3.43
C GLU A 187 19.80 -21.44 4.66
N VAL A 188 20.41 -21.83 5.77
CA VAL A 188 20.54 -20.95 6.92
C VAL A 188 22.01 -20.56 7.10
N TRP A 189 22.25 -19.26 7.19
CA TRP A 189 23.57 -18.66 7.39
C TRP A 189 23.67 -18.06 8.78
N ASP A 190 24.84 -18.19 9.38
CA ASP A 190 25.19 -17.44 10.58
C ASP A 190 25.52 -15.97 10.26
N ARG A 191 25.88 -15.18 11.27
CA ARG A 191 26.26 -13.77 11.10
C ARG A 191 27.50 -13.56 10.25
N SER A 192 28.36 -14.56 10.11
CA SER A 192 29.56 -14.50 9.24
C SER A 192 29.22 -14.78 7.77
N GLY A 193 28.01 -15.28 7.49
CA GLY A 193 27.60 -15.76 6.18
C GLY A 193 28.03 -17.20 5.90
N ALA A 194 28.48 -17.94 6.91
CA ALA A 194 28.75 -19.35 6.77
C ALA A 194 27.42 -20.14 6.78
N VAL A 195 27.33 -21.13 5.87
CA VAL A 195 26.16 -22.02 5.77
C VAL A 195 26.19 -22.99 6.96
N ALA A 196 25.16 -22.89 7.83
CA ALA A 196 25.01 -23.77 8.99
C ALA A 196 24.15 -25.01 8.67
N ALA A 197 23.15 -24.89 7.78
CA ALA A 197 22.31 -25.99 7.34
C ALA A 197 21.60 -25.67 6.02
N SER A 198 21.00 -26.68 5.37
CA SER A 198 20.23 -26.53 4.11
C SER A 198 18.91 -27.28 4.18
N GLY A 199 17.98 -26.94 3.27
CA GLY A 199 16.69 -27.63 3.12
C GLY A 199 15.83 -27.61 4.38
N ASP A 200 15.24 -28.75 4.75
CA ASP A 200 14.36 -28.87 5.92
C ASP A 200 15.10 -28.60 7.24
N GLU A 201 16.38 -28.93 7.34
CA GLU A 201 17.18 -28.62 8.52
C GLU A 201 17.37 -27.12 8.70
N ALA A 202 17.58 -26.36 7.60
CA ALA A 202 17.65 -24.90 7.64
C ALA A 202 16.34 -24.29 8.17
N LEU A 203 15.20 -24.82 7.74
CA LEU A 203 13.89 -24.38 8.22
C LEU A 203 13.72 -24.67 9.71
N ALA A 204 14.08 -25.88 10.16
CA ALA A 204 14.00 -26.28 11.56
C ALA A 204 14.89 -25.44 12.46
N GLN A 205 16.14 -25.15 12.03
CA GLN A 205 17.05 -24.28 12.77
C GLN A 205 16.53 -22.84 12.88
N ALA A 206 15.97 -22.29 11.80
CA ALA A 206 15.34 -20.96 11.82
C ALA A 206 14.15 -20.92 12.78
N ALA A 207 13.27 -21.94 12.76
CA ALA A 207 12.15 -22.05 13.69
C ALA A 207 12.63 -22.16 15.16
N ALA A 208 13.66 -22.94 15.41
CA ALA A 208 14.27 -23.07 16.74
C ALA A 208 14.86 -21.74 17.22
N ALA A 209 15.53 -20.98 16.35
CA ALA A 209 16.09 -19.65 16.65
C ALA A 209 14.98 -18.66 17.07
N VAL A 210 13.88 -18.59 16.32
CA VAL A 210 12.73 -17.73 16.68
C VAL A 210 12.16 -18.14 18.04
N ARG A 211 12.02 -19.45 18.35
CA ARG A 211 11.54 -19.94 19.66
C ARG A 211 12.50 -19.59 20.82
N ARG A 212 13.80 -19.48 20.57
CA ARG A 212 14.77 -18.99 21.56
C ARG A 212 14.72 -17.48 21.74
N GLY A 213 13.89 -16.79 20.94
CA GLY A 213 13.75 -15.35 20.93
C GLY A 213 14.84 -14.64 20.11
N GLU A 214 15.57 -15.33 19.25
CA GLU A 214 16.54 -14.76 18.31
C GLU A 214 15.81 -14.07 17.15
N ILE A 215 16.49 -13.10 16.51
CA ILE A 215 15.99 -12.39 15.34
C ILE A 215 16.44 -13.12 14.08
N VAL A 216 15.49 -13.60 13.29
CA VAL A 216 15.79 -14.28 12.02
C VAL A 216 15.48 -13.35 10.84
N ALA A 217 16.47 -13.12 9.97
CA ALA A 217 16.28 -12.47 8.69
C ALA A 217 15.91 -13.52 7.64
N LEU A 218 14.65 -13.52 7.17
CA LEU A 218 14.14 -14.44 6.18
C LEU A 218 14.09 -13.77 4.82
N LYS A 219 14.75 -14.32 3.79
CA LYS A 219 14.58 -13.91 2.39
C LYS A 219 13.23 -14.39 1.90
N GLY A 220 12.29 -13.47 1.72
CA GLY A 220 10.93 -13.74 1.27
C GLY A 220 10.77 -13.67 -0.25
N LEU A 221 9.57 -13.31 -0.68
CA LEU A 221 9.20 -13.23 -2.10
C LEU A 221 9.81 -11.99 -2.80
N GLY A 222 9.63 -10.81 -2.19
CA GLY A 222 10.07 -9.53 -2.73
C GLY A 222 11.18 -8.83 -1.94
N GLY A 223 11.73 -9.48 -0.91
CA GLY A 223 12.79 -8.94 -0.05
C GLY A 223 12.89 -9.68 1.26
N PHE A 224 13.77 -9.24 2.13
CA PHE A 224 13.96 -9.81 3.46
C PHE A 224 12.88 -9.36 4.44
N GLN A 225 12.57 -10.21 5.40
CA GLN A 225 11.75 -9.91 6.57
C GLN A 225 12.51 -10.26 7.85
N LEU A 226 12.32 -9.49 8.91
CA LEU A 226 12.85 -9.77 10.24
C LEU A 226 11.74 -10.40 11.08
N LEU A 227 12.02 -11.58 11.60
CA LEU A 227 11.07 -12.40 12.35
C LEU A 227 11.52 -12.55 13.81
N VAL A 228 10.59 -12.38 14.74
CA VAL A 228 10.73 -12.72 16.17
C VAL A 228 9.42 -13.23 16.74
N ASP A 229 9.47 -13.99 17.84
CA ASP A 229 8.30 -14.39 18.61
C ASP A 229 7.54 -13.16 19.12
N ALA A 230 6.29 -12.99 18.67
CA ALA A 230 5.43 -11.86 19.04
C ALA A 230 4.92 -11.91 20.49
N SER A 231 5.09 -13.03 21.18
CA SER A 231 4.76 -13.22 22.61
C SER A 231 5.96 -12.96 23.53
N ASN A 232 7.16 -12.80 22.97
CA ASN A 232 8.39 -12.57 23.74
C ASN A 232 8.74 -11.08 23.80
N ALA A 233 8.41 -10.42 24.91
CA ALA A 233 8.64 -8.98 25.09
C ALA A 233 10.11 -8.58 24.89
N ARG A 234 11.06 -9.39 25.41
CA ARG A 234 12.50 -9.11 25.27
C ARG A 234 12.98 -9.21 23.82
N ALA A 235 12.44 -10.16 23.05
CA ALA A 235 12.79 -10.32 21.64
C ALA A 235 12.25 -9.14 20.81
N VAL A 236 11.00 -8.71 21.05
CA VAL A 236 10.37 -7.56 20.40
C VAL A 236 11.11 -6.26 20.73
N GLU A 237 11.46 -6.04 22.00
CA GLU A 237 12.23 -4.86 22.45
C GLU A 237 13.62 -4.82 21.79
N ARG A 238 14.34 -5.95 21.79
CA ARG A 238 15.63 -6.08 21.12
C ARG A 238 15.54 -5.78 19.61
N LEU A 239 14.49 -6.28 18.94
CA LEU A 239 14.26 -5.96 17.53
C LEU A 239 14.03 -4.45 17.33
N ARG A 240 13.24 -3.80 18.21
CA ARG A 240 13.01 -2.35 18.16
C ARG A 240 14.32 -1.57 18.30
N ALA A 241 15.12 -1.91 19.30
CA ALA A 241 16.39 -1.25 19.57
C ALA A 241 17.36 -1.40 18.39
N ARG A 242 17.56 -2.63 17.90
CA ARG A 242 18.51 -2.91 16.81
C ARG A 242 18.07 -2.33 15.46
N LYS A 243 16.75 -2.30 15.19
CA LYS A 243 16.18 -1.75 13.94
C LYS A 243 16.07 -0.21 13.98
N GLY A 244 16.22 0.43 15.14
CA GLY A 244 16.00 1.87 15.30
C GLY A 244 14.54 2.27 15.11
N ARG A 245 13.58 1.43 15.56
CA ARG A 245 12.14 1.63 15.36
C ARG A 245 11.39 1.60 16.70
N PRO A 246 11.42 2.72 17.47
CA PRO A 246 10.90 2.74 18.84
C PRO A 246 9.39 2.48 18.92
N ASP A 247 8.56 3.16 18.16
CA ASP A 247 7.10 3.17 18.35
C ASP A 247 6.30 2.66 17.17
N LYS A 248 6.80 2.84 15.92
CA LYS A 248 6.05 2.44 14.73
C LYS A 248 5.64 0.97 14.81
N PRO A 249 4.32 0.61 14.65
CA PRO A 249 3.84 -0.75 14.80
C PRO A 249 4.55 -1.76 13.91
N PHE A 250 4.75 -2.97 14.40
CA PHE A 250 5.17 -4.12 13.61
C PHE A 250 3.96 -4.88 13.06
N ALA A 251 4.10 -5.44 11.87
CA ALA A 251 3.15 -6.40 11.34
C ALA A 251 3.37 -7.78 11.96
N LEU A 252 2.30 -8.56 12.01
CA LEU A 252 2.24 -9.91 12.55
C LEU A 252 1.88 -10.91 11.46
N MET A 253 2.59 -12.02 11.41
CA MET A 253 2.17 -13.19 10.66
C MET A 253 1.62 -14.24 11.63
N TYR A 254 0.40 -14.71 11.35
CA TYR A 254 -0.28 -15.73 12.15
C TYR A 254 -0.35 -17.06 11.41
N PRO A 255 -0.16 -18.21 12.09
CA PRO A 255 -0.25 -19.52 11.45
C PRO A 255 -1.65 -19.83 10.90
N THR A 256 -2.71 -19.35 11.59
CA THR A 256 -4.10 -19.64 11.23
C THR A 256 -5.02 -18.45 11.52
N LEU A 257 -6.12 -18.34 10.78
CA LEU A 257 -7.16 -17.36 11.02
C LEU A 257 -7.85 -17.55 12.40
N ASP A 258 -7.96 -18.78 12.88
CA ASP A 258 -8.56 -19.05 14.18
C ASP A 258 -7.75 -18.43 15.32
N LEU A 259 -6.42 -18.43 15.20
CA LEU A 259 -5.57 -17.75 16.14
C LEU A 259 -5.68 -16.22 16.02
N VAL A 260 -5.85 -15.67 14.81
CA VAL A 260 -6.16 -14.25 14.60
C VAL A 260 -7.43 -13.86 15.33
N ARG A 261 -8.51 -14.64 15.20
CA ARG A 261 -9.80 -14.38 15.84
C ARG A 261 -9.75 -14.40 17.37
N ARG A 262 -8.77 -15.07 17.97
CA ARG A 262 -8.54 -15.02 19.43
C ARG A 262 -8.03 -13.64 19.87
N HIS A 263 -7.20 -12.99 19.05
CA HIS A 263 -6.54 -11.74 19.40
C HIS A 263 -7.19 -10.49 18.77
N CYS A 264 -7.90 -10.66 17.64
CA CYS A 264 -8.49 -9.56 16.87
C CYS A 264 -9.99 -9.78 16.64
N ARG A 265 -10.72 -8.68 16.44
CA ARG A 265 -12.04 -8.70 15.82
C ARG A 265 -11.80 -8.80 14.31
N VAL A 266 -12.53 -9.69 13.64
CA VAL A 266 -12.39 -9.92 12.20
C VAL A 266 -13.76 -9.90 11.57
N SER A 267 -14.03 -8.96 10.68
CA SER A 267 -15.24 -8.91 9.87
C SER A 267 -15.16 -9.88 8.68
N ALA A 268 -16.26 -10.07 7.96
CA ALA A 268 -16.29 -10.92 6.77
C ALA A 268 -15.42 -10.36 5.64
N GLU A 269 -15.40 -9.04 5.49
CA GLU A 269 -14.57 -8.34 4.50
C GLU A 269 -13.07 -8.47 4.84
N GLU A 270 -12.71 -8.32 6.12
CA GLU A 270 -11.34 -8.49 6.61
C GLU A 270 -10.86 -9.94 6.46
N GLU A 271 -11.72 -10.93 6.73
CA GLU A 271 -11.40 -12.35 6.45
C GLU A 271 -11.17 -12.59 4.97
N THR A 272 -12.03 -12.04 4.11
CA THR A 272 -11.88 -12.14 2.65
C THR A 272 -10.53 -11.58 2.19
N LEU A 273 -10.10 -10.44 2.74
CA LEU A 273 -8.80 -9.84 2.45
C LEU A 273 -7.64 -10.73 2.91
N LEU A 274 -7.69 -11.23 4.15
CA LEU A 274 -6.64 -12.10 4.70
C LEU A 274 -6.45 -13.39 3.88
N ARG A 275 -7.54 -13.93 3.32
CA ARG A 275 -7.54 -15.15 2.50
C ARG A 275 -7.38 -14.89 1.00
N SER A 276 -7.34 -13.61 0.58
CA SER A 276 -7.25 -13.26 -0.83
C SER A 276 -5.90 -13.68 -1.42
N PRO A 277 -5.80 -13.85 -2.74
CA PRO A 277 -4.51 -14.08 -3.42
C PRO A 277 -3.50 -12.95 -3.22
N ALA A 278 -3.95 -11.74 -2.91
CA ALA A 278 -3.08 -10.61 -2.58
C ALA A 278 -2.47 -10.73 -1.18
N ALA A 279 -3.16 -11.41 -0.24
CA ALA A 279 -2.74 -11.68 1.14
C ALA A 279 -2.04 -10.49 1.82
N PRO A 280 -2.65 -9.29 1.89
CA PRO A 280 -2.03 -8.10 2.46
C PRO A 280 -1.90 -8.17 3.97
N ILE A 281 -1.16 -7.22 4.54
CA ILE A 281 -1.31 -6.85 5.95
C ILE A 281 -2.66 -6.14 6.10
N VAL A 282 -3.57 -6.70 6.89
CA VAL A 282 -4.88 -6.12 7.22
C VAL A 282 -4.82 -5.50 8.61
N LEU A 283 -5.23 -4.23 8.73
CA LEU A 283 -5.32 -3.54 10.03
C LEU A 283 -6.60 -3.96 10.74
N LEU A 284 -6.47 -4.74 11.81
CA LEU A 284 -7.57 -5.34 12.58
C LEU A 284 -7.70 -4.73 13.97
N GLY A 285 -8.92 -4.55 14.45
CA GLY A 285 -9.18 -4.14 15.83
C GLY A 285 -8.75 -5.22 16.83
N ARG A 286 -7.89 -4.87 17.79
CA ARG A 286 -7.42 -5.76 18.86
C ARG A 286 -8.57 -6.10 19.81
N ARG A 287 -8.70 -7.34 20.22
CA ARG A 287 -9.57 -7.73 21.34
C ARG A 287 -8.88 -7.35 22.65
N ARG A 288 -9.55 -6.53 23.47
CA ARG A 288 -9.12 -6.30 24.87
C ARG A 288 -9.76 -7.35 25.73
N ASP A 289 -8.97 -8.11 26.47
CA ASP A 289 -9.52 -8.97 27.53
C ASP A 289 -10.22 -8.11 28.57
N ARG A 290 -11.48 -8.43 28.89
CA ARG A 290 -12.27 -7.71 29.92
C ARG A 290 -11.72 -7.89 31.35
N ARG A 291 -10.59 -8.56 31.53
CA ARG A 291 -9.96 -8.80 32.85
C ARG A 291 -8.78 -7.84 33.02
N GLY A 292 -9.05 -6.71 33.70
CA GLY A 292 -8.03 -5.93 34.39
C GLY A 292 -7.39 -4.77 33.64
N SER A 293 -8.16 -3.72 33.34
CA SER A 293 -7.60 -2.37 33.20
C SER A 293 -7.75 -1.61 34.54
N SER A 294 -7.05 -2.05 35.59
CA SER A 294 -6.80 -1.22 36.74
C SER A 294 -5.52 -1.70 37.44
N GLN A 295 -4.53 -0.81 37.47
CA GLN A 295 -3.31 -0.91 38.29
C GLN A 295 -2.29 -2.00 37.90
N LEU A 296 -1.46 -1.71 36.90
CA LEU A 296 -0.11 -2.25 36.84
C LEU A 296 0.87 -1.09 36.71
N GLY A 297 1.57 -0.82 37.80
CA GLY A 297 2.72 0.10 37.86
C GLY A 297 3.91 -0.48 37.06
N PRO A 298 4.96 0.33 36.79
CA PRO A 298 6.02 0.01 35.82
C PRO A 298 6.98 -1.12 36.22
N ASP A 299 6.78 -1.82 37.34
CA ASP A 299 7.79 -2.72 37.94
C ASP A 299 7.38 -4.20 38.05
N ARG A 300 6.49 -4.74 37.23
CA ARG A 300 6.25 -6.19 37.23
C ARG A 300 6.54 -6.84 35.86
N VAL A 301 7.76 -7.37 35.76
CA VAL A 301 8.11 -8.43 34.80
C VAL A 301 7.47 -9.73 35.32
N ASP A 302 6.17 -9.91 35.07
CA ASP A 302 5.49 -11.16 35.36
C ASP A 302 5.61 -12.11 34.16
N THR A 303 6.52 -13.09 34.30
CA THR A 303 6.50 -14.35 33.56
C THR A 303 5.30 -15.19 34.02
N VAL A 304 4.10 -14.80 33.64
CA VAL A 304 2.94 -15.69 33.78
C VAL A 304 2.94 -16.66 32.60
N ARG A 305 3.59 -17.81 32.77
CA ARG A 305 3.36 -18.99 31.95
C ARG A 305 1.93 -19.46 32.21
N HIS A 306 0.96 -18.89 31.47
CA HIS A 306 -0.33 -19.55 31.29
C HIS A 306 -0.12 -20.72 30.33
N GLY A 307 -0.82 -21.84 30.57
CA GLY A 307 -0.62 -23.09 29.84
C GLY A 307 -0.67 -22.93 28.32
N ARG A 308 -0.29 -23.95 27.57
CA ARG A 308 -0.10 -24.00 26.10
C ARG A 308 -1.19 -23.35 25.22
N ASP A 309 -2.26 -22.80 25.79
CA ASP A 309 -3.44 -22.27 25.09
C ASP A 309 -3.57 -20.73 25.07
N SER A 310 -2.66 -19.95 25.69
CA SER A 310 -2.73 -18.48 25.65
C SER A 310 -1.41 -17.82 25.23
N LEU A 311 -1.10 -17.88 23.94
CA LEU A 311 -0.06 -17.06 23.32
C LEU A 311 -0.59 -15.61 23.22
N VAL A 312 -0.19 -14.73 24.11
CA VAL A 312 -0.61 -13.32 24.12
C VAL A 312 0.42 -12.49 23.34
N VAL A 313 -0.03 -11.72 22.35
CA VAL A 313 0.81 -10.75 21.64
C VAL A 313 1.15 -9.60 22.61
N VAL A 314 2.46 -9.36 22.81
CA VAL A 314 2.92 -8.31 23.75
C VAL A 314 2.61 -6.91 23.23
N ASP A 315 2.42 -5.96 24.15
CA ASP A 315 2.10 -4.57 23.79
C ASP A 315 3.22 -3.90 22.98
N GLY A 316 4.46 -4.31 23.22
CA GLY A 316 5.62 -3.85 22.45
C GLY A 316 5.53 -4.08 20.93
N VAL A 317 4.63 -4.93 20.43
CA VAL A 317 4.40 -5.11 18.98
C VAL A 317 3.76 -3.87 18.33
N ALA A 318 2.82 -3.24 19.04
CA ALA A 318 2.13 -2.03 18.57
C ALA A 318 1.84 -1.11 19.77
N PRO A 319 2.86 -0.38 20.26
CA PRO A 319 2.75 0.43 21.47
C PRO A 319 1.62 1.46 21.37
N GLY A 320 0.73 1.46 22.37
CA GLY A 320 -0.39 2.40 22.44
C GLY A 320 -1.47 2.23 21.37
N ARG A 321 -1.44 1.13 20.57
CA ARG A 321 -2.39 0.91 19.49
C ARG A 321 -3.52 -0.04 19.86
N THR A 322 -4.71 0.30 19.38
CA THR A 322 -5.91 -0.55 19.46
C THR A 322 -6.08 -1.44 18.24
N THR A 323 -5.21 -1.27 17.24
CA THR A 323 -5.19 -2.05 16.00
C THR A 323 -3.88 -2.82 15.85
N LEU A 324 -3.94 -3.98 15.21
CA LEU A 324 -2.79 -4.81 14.83
C LEU A 324 -2.77 -4.98 13.30
N GLY A 325 -1.60 -4.87 12.67
CA GLY A 325 -1.40 -5.25 11.28
C GLY A 325 -1.16 -6.76 11.20
N VAL A 326 -2.06 -7.49 10.56
CA VAL A 326 -2.08 -8.96 10.54
C VAL A 326 -2.05 -9.48 9.12
N MET A 327 -1.24 -10.52 8.87
CA MET A 327 -1.24 -11.29 7.63
C MET A 327 -1.19 -12.79 7.90
N LEU A 328 -1.60 -13.59 6.92
CA LEU A 328 -1.44 -15.04 6.89
C LEU A 328 -0.21 -15.43 6.05
N PRO A 329 0.30 -16.68 6.16
CA PRO A 329 1.38 -17.18 5.33
C PRO A 329 1.00 -17.11 3.84
N TYR A 330 1.79 -16.43 3.03
CA TYR A 330 1.49 -16.21 1.63
C TYR A 330 2.47 -16.92 0.66
N THR A 331 3.55 -17.50 1.18
CA THR A 331 4.44 -18.39 0.41
C THR A 331 4.48 -19.76 1.01
N ALA A 332 4.90 -20.76 0.26
CA ALA A 332 5.13 -22.11 0.79
C ALA A 332 6.17 -22.10 1.93
N LEU A 333 7.22 -21.27 1.81
CA LEU A 333 8.22 -21.09 2.86
C LEU A 333 7.59 -20.59 4.16
N HIS A 334 6.73 -19.55 4.07
CA HIS A 334 6.01 -19.05 5.25
C HIS A 334 5.04 -20.10 5.81
N ALA A 335 4.34 -20.86 4.96
CA ALA A 335 3.42 -21.90 5.41
C ALA A 335 4.16 -22.97 6.24
N LEU A 336 5.28 -23.48 5.73
CA LEU A 336 6.12 -24.46 6.43
C LEU A 336 6.68 -23.91 7.74
N LEU A 337 7.21 -22.67 7.72
CA LEU A 337 7.77 -22.04 8.91
C LEU A 337 6.71 -21.82 10.00
N MET A 338 5.52 -21.34 9.60
CA MET A 338 4.42 -21.09 10.55
C MET A 338 3.78 -22.39 11.07
N GLU A 339 3.82 -23.48 10.31
CA GLU A 339 3.44 -24.80 10.77
C GLU A 339 4.40 -25.32 11.85
N GLU A 340 5.71 -25.12 11.66
CA GLU A 340 6.70 -25.45 12.69
C GLU A 340 6.50 -24.57 13.94
N LEU A 341 6.35 -23.27 13.80
CA LEU A 341 6.29 -22.33 14.91
C LEU A 341 5.00 -22.42 15.72
N ARG A 342 3.84 -22.55 15.07
CA ARG A 342 2.49 -22.62 15.67
C ARG A 342 2.13 -21.45 16.59
N MET A 343 2.78 -20.30 16.42
CA MET A 343 2.58 -19.10 17.21
C MET A 343 2.66 -17.85 16.31
N PRO A 344 2.07 -16.71 16.69
CA PRO A 344 2.23 -15.46 15.93
C PRO A 344 3.67 -14.97 16.03
N VAL A 345 4.18 -14.45 14.93
CA VAL A 345 5.49 -13.80 14.88
C VAL A 345 5.37 -12.36 14.41
N VAL A 346 6.23 -11.49 14.90
CA VAL A 346 6.51 -10.23 14.20
C VAL A 346 7.11 -10.59 12.84
N ALA A 347 6.62 -9.96 11.78
CA ALA A 347 7.18 -10.05 10.45
C ALA A 347 7.26 -8.64 9.87
N THR A 348 8.42 -8.01 10.01
CA THR A 348 8.66 -6.64 9.53
C THR A 348 9.68 -6.64 8.41
N SER A 349 9.66 -5.61 7.55
CA SER A 349 10.61 -5.46 6.44
C SER A 349 12.07 -5.58 6.88
N GLY A 350 12.89 -6.28 6.10
CA GLY A 350 14.33 -6.47 6.33
C GLY A 350 15.13 -5.27 5.86
N ASN A 351 15.11 -4.20 6.66
CA ASN A 351 15.84 -2.94 6.45
C ASN A 351 16.09 -2.26 7.80
N LEU A 352 17.02 -1.32 7.85
CA LEU A 352 17.03 -0.31 8.91
C LEU A 352 15.90 0.70 8.68
N SER A 353 15.53 1.48 9.72
CA SER A 353 14.47 2.49 9.57
C SER A 353 14.81 3.45 8.42
N ASP A 354 13.79 3.79 7.63
CA ASP A 354 13.85 4.74 6.51
C ASP A 354 14.76 4.33 5.34
N GLU A 355 15.25 3.09 5.34
CA GLU A 355 15.96 2.48 4.22
C GLU A 355 15.07 1.54 3.40
N PRO A 356 15.44 1.25 2.14
CA PRO A 356 14.74 0.23 1.34
C PRO A 356 15.02 -1.19 1.85
N ILE A 357 14.07 -2.10 1.56
CA ILE A 357 14.17 -3.52 1.90
C ILE A 357 15.37 -4.18 1.19
N CYS A 358 16.13 -5.04 1.90
CA CYS A 358 17.19 -5.85 1.31
C CYS A 358 16.59 -6.95 0.42
N THR A 359 17.26 -7.23 -0.72
CA THR A 359 16.87 -8.28 -1.67
C THR A 359 17.94 -9.34 -1.87
N GLU A 360 19.21 -9.00 -1.66
CA GLU A 360 20.36 -9.88 -1.85
C GLU A 360 20.91 -10.38 -0.52
N GLY A 361 21.31 -11.67 -0.45
CA GLY A 361 21.79 -12.29 0.78
C GLY A 361 23.04 -11.64 1.36
N ARG A 362 24.01 -11.31 0.50
CA ARG A 362 25.26 -10.66 0.94
C ARG A 362 25.03 -9.20 1.38
N GLU A 363 24.14 -8.48 0.69
CA GLU A 363 23.71 -7.15 1.12
C GLU A 363 23.03 -7.22 2.49
N ALA A 364 22.15 -8.20 2.69
CA ALA A 364 21.46 -8.40 3.96
C ALA A 364 22.44 -8.70 5.11
N LEU A 365 23.47 -9.52 4.90
CA LEU A 365 24.51 -9.74 5.90
C LEU A 365 25.21 -8.44 6.33
N VAL A 366 25.50 -7.56 5.39
CA VAL A 366 26.18 -6.27 5.69
C VAL A 366 25.23 -5.32 6.41
N ARG A 367 24.00 -5.14 5.91
CA ARG A 367 23.06 -4.13 6.42
C ARG A 367 22.29 -4.58 7.65
N LEU A 368 22.04 -5.89 7.80
CA LEU A 368 21.23 -6.47 8.89
C LEU A 368 22.08 -7.30 9.86
N GLY A 369 23.40 -7.38 9.69
CA GLY A 369 24.30 -8.19 10.53
C GLY A 369 24.26 -7.82 12.02
N ASP A 370 24.03 -6.54 12.33
CA ASP A 370 23.87 -6.06 13.71
C ASP A 370 22.42 -6.22 14.23
N VAL A 371 21.47 -6.49 13.33
CA VAL A 371 20.04 -6.66 13.67
C VAL A 371 19.70 -8.12 13.84
N ALA A 372 19.97 -8.96 12.83
CA ALA A 372 19.59 -10.36 12.81
C ALA A 372 20.66 -11.25 13.49
N ASP A 373 20.17 -12.32 14.11
CA ASP A 373 21.03 -13.34 14.72
C ASP A 373 21.31 -14.51 13.76
N LEU A 374 20.39 -14.72 12.78
CA LEU A 374 20.43 -15.80 11.81
C LEU A 374 19.77 -15.35 10.49
N PHE A 375 20.24 -15.90 9.35
CA PHE A 375 19.72 -15.57 8.03
C PHE A 375 19.19 -16.82 7.34
N LEU A 376 17.88 -16.89 7.09
CA LEU A 376 17.26 -17.93 6.27
C LEU A 376 17.14 -17.41 4.84
N VAL A 377 17.96 -17.94 3.95
CA VAL A 377 18.16 -17.42 2.59
C VAL A 377 17.87 -18.47 1.54
N HIS A 378 17.68 -18.03 0.31
CA HIS A 378 17.56 -18.88 -0.87
C HIS A 378 18.25 -18.25 -2.08
N ASP A 379 18.58 -19.05 -3.07
CA ASP A 379 19.33 -18.67 -4.26
C ASP A 379 18.46 -18.09 -5.40
N ARG A 380 17.10 -18.06 -5.28
CA ARG A 380 16.26 -17.39 -6.28
C ARG A 380 16.49 -15.87 -6.24
N PRO A 381 16.92 -15.26 -7.38
CA PRO A 381 17.09 -13.81 -7.43
C PRO A 381 15.74 -13.08 -7.38
N ILE A 382 15.75 -11.87 -6.82
CA ILE A 382 14.61 -10.94 -6.78
C ILE A 382 14.92 -9.81 -7.76
N ALA A 383 14.15 -9.72 -8.85
CA ALA A 383 14.36 -8.70 -9.87
C ALA A 383 13.93 -7.30 -9.38
N ARG A 384 12.91 -7.23 -8.52
CA ARG A 384 12.38 -5.97 -7.97
C ARG A 384 12.08 -6.12 -6.48
N PRO A 385 12.50 -5.15 -5.65
CA PRO A 385 12.10 -5.10 -4.26
C PRO A 385 10.59 -4.84 -4.16
N VAL A 386 9.88 -5.65 -3.38
CA VAL A 386 8.43 -5.50 -3.17
C VAL A 386 8.13 -5.75 -1.69
N ASP A 387 7.74 -4.69 -0.97
CA ASP A 387 7.32 -4.75 0.44
C ASP A 387 5.90 -5.35 0.56
N ASP A 388 5.42 -5.59 1.77
CA ASP A 388 4.06 -6.06 2.01
C ASP A 388 3.05 -4.92 1.87
N SER A 389 1.93 -5.17 1.19
CA SER A 389 0.81 -4.23 1.10
C SER A 389 0.10 -4.09 2.44
N VAL A 390 -0.47 -2.90 2.67
CA VAL A 390 -1.28 -2.62 3.86
C VAL A 390 -2.67 -2.19 3.43
N VAL A 391 -3.69 -2.85 4.00
CA VAL A 391 -5.09 -2.60 3.69
C VAL A 391 -5.88 -2.41 4.99
N ARG A 392 -6.87 -1.53 4.95
CA ARG A 392 -7.82 -1.31 6.03
C ARG A 392 -9.26 -1.34 5.49
N VAL A 393 -10.17 -1.95 6.22
CA VAL A 393 -11.60 -1.82 5.91
C VAL A 393 -12.11 -0.52 6.55
N ILE A 394 -12.61 0.41 5.74
CA ILE A 394 -13.13 1.71 6.16
C ILE A 394 -14.55 1.88 5.63
N ALA A 395 -15.51 2.11 6.50
CA ALA A 395 -16.94 2.21 6.15
C ALA A 395 -17.40 1.04 5.25
N GLY A 396 -17.05 -0.19 5.65
CA GLY A 396 -17.43 -1.44 4.97
C GLY A 396 -16.73 -1.71 3.64
N GLN A 397 -15.70 -0.94 3.27
CA GLN A 397 -14.96 -1.13 2.02
C GLN A 397 -13.46 -1.25 2.25
N PRO A 398 -12.76 -2.17 1.54
CA PRO A 398 -11.31 -2.23 1.54
C PRO A 398 -10.69 -0.95 0.95
N VAL A 399 -9.68 -0.42 1.62
CA VAL A 399 -8.86 0.71 1.17
C VAL A 399 -7.40 0.30 1.26
N VAL A 400 -6.69 0.33 0.14
CA VAL A 400 -5.26 0.07 0.08
C VAL A 400 -4.52 1.31 0.59
N LEU A 401 -3.80 1.17 1.71
CA LEU A 401 -2.99 2.26 2.30
C LEU A 401 -1.55 2.25 1.76
N ARG A 402 -1.07 1.06 1.36
CA ARG A 402 0.22 0.85 0.70
C ARG A 402 0.02 -0.20 -0.40
N ALA A 403 0.29 0.17 -1.65
CA ALA A 403 0.24 -0.73 -2.78
C ALA A 403 1.64 -1.32 -3.03
N ALA A 404 1.81 -2.61 -2.75
CA ALA A 404 3.05 -3.37 -2.92
C ALA A 404 2.71 -4.81 -3.30
N ARG A 405 3.23 -5.84 -2.62
CA ARG A 405 2.96 -7.25 -2.92
C ARG A 405 1.46 -7.55 -2.98
N GLY A 406 1.04 -8.22 -4.03
CA GLY A 406 -0.36 -8.58 -4.27
C GLY A 406 -1.23 -7.49 -4.90
N TYR A 407 -0.74 -6.23 -4.95
CA TYR A 407 -1.43 -5.10 -5.56
C TYR A 407 -0.62 -4.39 -6.64
N ALA A 408 0.71 -4.34 -6.51
CA ALA A 408 1.58 -3.72 -7.49
C ALA A 408 2.23 -4.76 -8.42
N PRO A 409 2.40 -4.43 -9.72
CA PRO A 409 2.04 -3.17 -10.36
C PRO A 409 0.53 -3.02 -10.51
N LEU A 410 0.00 -1.81 -10.32
CA LEU A 410 -1.43 -1.54 -10.37
C LEU A 410 -1.77 -0.83 -11.69
N ALA A 411 -2.55 -1.50 -12.54
CA ALA A 411 -3.08 -0.89 -13.76
C ALA A 411 -4.35 -0.09 -13.44
N VAL A 412 -4.38 1.16 -13.88
CA VAL A 412 -5.53 2.07 -13.83
C VAL A 412 -5.86 2.50 -15.25
N ARG A 413 -7.08 2.21 -15.71
CA ARG A 413 -7.56 2.69 -17.02
C ARG A 413 -8.20 4.06 -16.87
N VAL A 414 -8.02 4.89 -17.89
CA VAL A 414 -8.63 6.21 -17.99
C VAL A 414 -9.41 6.36 -19.30
N ASN A 415 -10.43 7.21 -19.29
CA ASN A 415 -11.31 7.40 -20.42
C ASN A 415 -10.79 8.43 -21.45
N ALA A 416 -9.51 8.78 -21.38
CA ALA A 416 -8.86 9.73 -22.29
C ALA A 416 -7.49 9.20 -22.70
N PRO A 417 -7.04 9.47 -23.94
CA PRO A 417 -5.72 9.08 -24.39
C PRO A 417 -4.64 9.83 -23.61
N LEU A 418 -3.66 9.11 -23.12
CA LEU A 418 -2.48 9.61 -22.41
C LEU A 418 -1.27 9.66 -23.36
N PRO A 419 -0.44 10.69 -23.30
CA PRO A 419 0.87 10.65 -23.91
C PRO A 419 1.74 9.57 -23.22
N SER A 420 2.79 9.13 -23.93
CA SER A 420 3.82 8.30 -23.30
C SER A 420 4.55 9.13 -22.25
N LEU A 421 4.42 8.80 -20.96
CA LEU A 421 4.99 9.60 -19.87
C LEU A 421 5.45 8.72 -18.71
N VAL A 422 6.29 9.33 -17.87
CA VAL A 422 6.63 8.84 -16.54
C VAL A 422 6.26 9.88 -15.49
N ALA A 423 5.56 9.46 -14.43
CA ALA A 423 5.18 10.29 -13.29
C ALA A 423 5.97 9.84 -12.05
N PHE A 424 6.60 10.80 -11.38
CA PHE A 424 7.60 10.55 -10.33
C PHE A 424 7.02 10.50 -8.91
N GLY A 425 5.71 10.82 -8.76
CA GLY A 425 5.04 10.80 -7.45
C GLY A 425 5.51 11.89 -6.49
N GLY A 426 5.26 11.67 -5.19
CA GLY A 426 5.68 12.56 -4.10
C GLY A 426 7.07 12.25 -3.56
N HIS A 427 7.41 12.87 -2.42
CA HIS A 427 8.64 12.63 -1.66
C HIS A 427 8.45 11.50 -0.64
N LEU A 428 7.34 11.54 0.09
CA LEU A 428 6.96 10.54 1.08
C LEU A 428 6.11 9.43 0.44
N LYS A 429 6.18 8.22 0.95
CA LYS A 429 5.41 7.04 0.47
C LYS A 429 5.45 6.90 -1.06
N ASN A 430 6.58 7.28 -1.66
CA ASN A 430 6.73 7.36 -3.11
C ASN A 430 6.33 6.07 -3.82
N ALA A 431 5.70 6.24 -4.97
CA ALA A 431 5.54 5.27 -6.04
C ALA A 431 5.62 6.02 -7.36
N VAL A 432 6.18 5.38 -8.38
CA VAL A 432 6.27 5.95 -9.73
C VAL A 432 5.18 5.35 -10.62
N ALA A 433 4.79 6.06 -11.68
CA ALA A 433 3.89 5.50 -12.67
C ALA A 433 4.42 5.73 -14.09
N VAL A 434 4.10 4.81 -14.99
CA VAL A 434 4.24 5.03 -16.44
C VAL A 434 2.85 5.03 -17.05
N ALA A 435 2.68 5.81 -18.13
CA ALA A 435 1.41 5.88 -18.82
C ALA A 435 1.59 5.89 -20.33
N ARG A 436 0.64 5.27 -21.03
CA ARG A 436 0.51 5.22 -22.48
C ARG A 436 -0.94 4.93 -22.85
N ASP A 437 -1.46 5.58 -23.89
CA ASP A 437 -2.81 5.39 -24.42
C ASP A 437 -3.90 5.61 -23.36
N ASP A 438 -4.60 4.57 -22.92
CA ASP A 438 -5.67 4.62 -21.91
C ASP A 438 -5.25 4.00 -20.55
N GLN A 439 -3.94 3.74 -20.37
CA GLN A 439 -3.46 2.94 -19.25
C GLN A 439 -2.36 3.65 -18.45
N ILE A 440 -2.52 3.68 -17.13
CA ILE A 440 -1.51 4.10 -16.16
C ILE A 440 -1.10 2.86 -15.35
N ILE A 441 0.19 2.61 -15.25
CA ILE A 441 0.75 1.52 -14.45
C ILE A 441 1.51 2.12 -13.27
N LEU A 442 0.96 1.97 -12.06
CA LEU A 442 1.59 2.38 -10.81
C LEU A 442 2.54 1.28 -10.32
N SER A 443 3.76 1.65 -9.97
CA SER A 443 4.77 0.75 -9.39
C SER A 443 4.38 0.28 -7.98
N GLN A 444 5.20 -0.63 -7.44
CA GLN A 444 5.21 -0.89 -6.00
C GLN A 444 5.62 0.36 -5.21
N HIS A 445 5.18 0.40 -3.96
CA HIS A 445 5.65 1.37 -2.99
C HIS A 445 7.19 1.37 -2.90
N VAL A 446 7.80 2.52 -3.09
CA VAL A 446 9.24 2.75 -2.96
C VAL A 446 9.58 3.19 -1.54
N GLY A 447 8.74 4.04 -0.95
CA GLY A 447 8.90 4.62 0.39
C GLY A 447 9.35 6.07 0.37
N ASP A 448 9.86 6.54 1.51
CA ASP A 448 10.29 7.91 1.68
C ASP A 448 11.68 8.12 1.04
N LEU A 449 11.87 9.24 0.33
CA LEU A 449 13.08 9.49 -0.47
C LEU A 449 14.16 10.26 0.31
N ASP A 450 14.20 10.09 1.63
CA ASP A 450 15.12 10.81 2.52
C ASP A 450 16.57 10.34 2.39
N THR A 451 16.80 9.05 2.14
CA THR A 451 18.13 8.46 2.07
C THR A 451 18.63 8.30 0.64
N ASP A 452 19.95 8.25 0.45
CA ASP A 452 20.54 7.98 -0.87
C ASP A 452 20.16 6.60 -1.39
N LEU A 453 20.05 5.60 -0.50
CA LEU A 453 19.58 4.26 -0.89
C LEU A 453 18.15 4.27 -1.40
N SER A 454 17.24 5.00 -0.74
CA SER A 454 15.84 5.11 -1.21
C SER A 454 15.75 5.84 -2.56
N ARG A 455 16.55 6.89 -2.79
CA ARG A 455 16.66 7.57 -4.08
C ARG A 455 17.22 6.66 -5.18
N GLN A 456 18.19 5.79 -4.86
CA GLN A 456 18.70 4.78 -5.80
C GLN A 456 17.59 3.77 -6.17
N VAL A 457 16.82 3.26 -5.18
CA VAL A 457 15.71 2.35 -5.45
C VAL A 457 14.62 3.03 -6.27
N PHE A 458 14.31 4.29 -5.99
CA PHE A 458 13.40 5.11 -6.79
C PHE A 458 13.84 5.16 -8.27
N ARG A 459 15.10 5.53 -8.56
CA ARG A 459 15.64 5.59 -9.92
C ARG A 459 15.62 4.21 -10.60
N ARG A 460 15.97 3.13 -9.86
CA ARG A 460 15.89 1.75 -10.35
C ARG A 460 14.45 1.33 -10.65
N SER A 461 13.49 1.67 -9.79
CA SER A 461 12.08 1.33 -9.99
C SER A 461 11.50 2.04 -11.22
N GLN A 462 11.85 3.32 -11.41
CA GLN A 462 11.46 4.09 -12.60
C GLN A 462 12.05 3.45 -13.88
N ALA A 463 13.36 3.18 -13.90
CA ALA A 463 14.02 2.58 -15.06
C ALA A 463 13.48 1.18 -15.35
N ALA A 464 13.30 0.34 -14.32
CA ALA A 464 12.78 -1.01 -14.47
C ALA A 464 11.33 -1.04 -15.01
N LEU A 465 10.48 -0.10 -14.58
CA LEU A 465 9.11 -0.02 -15.07
C LEU A 465 9.08 0.46 -16.52
N THR A 466 9.86 1.49 -16.84
CA THR A 466 10.02 2.01 -18.21
C THR A 466 10.54 0.93 -19.18
N GLN A 467 11.56 0.18 -18.75
CA GLN A 467 12.12 -0.93 -19.52
C GLN A 467 11.13 -2.07 -19.70
N LEU A 468 10.42 -2.47 -18.64
CA LEU A 468 9.46 -3.58 -18.65
C LEU A 468 8.37 -3.36 -19.71
N TYR A 469 7.90 -2.11 -19.85
CA TYR A 469 6.87 -1.73 -20.81
C TYR A 469 7.46 -1.18 -22.12
N ALA A 470 8.78 -1.27 -22.33
CA ALA A 470 9.48 -0.73 -23.50
C ALA A 470 9.01 0.71 -23.84
N LEU A 471 8.84 1.53 -22.80
CA LEU A 471 8.30 2.87 -22.92
C LEU A 471 9.42 3.86 -23.22
N THR A 472 9.23 4.70 -24.24
CA THR A 472 10.02 5.91 -24.44
C THR A 472 9.20 7.12 -24.00
N PRO A 473 9.44 7.68 -22.81
CA PRO A 473 8.64 8.79 -22.32
C PRO A 473 8.82 10.03 -23.21
N ALA A 474 7.72 10.66 -23.57
CA ALA A 474 7.70 11.97 -24.22
C ALA A 474 7.66 13.11 -23.18
N LEU A 475 7.20 12.81 -21.95
CA LEU A 475 7.02 13.73 -20.86
C LEU A 475 7.46 13.10 -19.54
N THR A 476 7.98 13.95 -18.63
CA THR A 476 8.17 13.63 -17.21
C THR A 476 7.22 14.48 -16.38
N VAL A 477 6.56 13.88 -15.40
CA VAL A 477 5.60 14.56 -14.53
C VAL A 477 6.03 14.42 -13.07
N CYS A 478 5.99 15.49 -12.30
CA CYS A 478 6.38 15.49 -10.90
C CYS A 478 5.50 16.43 -10.06
N ASP A 479 5.74 16.45 -8.75
CA ASP A 479 5.08 17.35 -7.82
C ASP A 479 5.47 18.82 -8.07
N LEU A 480 4.60 19.75 -7.65
CA LEU A 480 4.88 21.19 -7.72
C LEU A 480 5.96 21.61 -6.72
N HIS A 481 6.17 20.87 -5.62
CA HIS A 481 7.15 21.19 -4.59
C HIS A 481 8.58 21.25 -5.17
N PRO A 482 9.30 22.36 -5.03
CA PRO A 482 10.59 22.56 -5.70
C PRO A 482 11.69 21.61 -5.19
N ASP A 483 11.67 21.27 -3.90
CA ASP A 483 12.78 20.61 -3.20
C ASP A 483 12.54 19.11 -2.95
N TYR A 484 11.42 18.55 -3.42
CA TYR A 484 11.22 17.10 -3.30
C TYR A 484 12.27 16.34 -4.12
N ALA A 485 12.82 15.26 -3.55
CA ALA A 485 13.81 14.46 -4.27
C ALA A 485 13.29 13.92 -5.61
N SER A 486 11.99 13.61 -5.71
CA SER A 486 11.32 13.24 -6.96
C SER A 486 11.29 14.39 -7.95
N THR A 487 11.04 15.65 -7.51
CA THR A 487 11.03 16.84 -8.36
C THR A 487 12.44 17.21 -8.84
N LEU A 488 13.43 17.12 -7.96
CA LEU A 488 14.83 17.35 -8.34
C LEU A 488 15.31 16.32 -9.38
N ALA A 489 14.97 15.05 -9.18
CA ALA A 489 15.26 14.00 -10.15
C ALA A 489 14.52 14.21 -11.50
N ALA A 490 13.30 14.76 -11.49
CA ALA A 490 12.59 15.11 -12.70
C ALA A 490 13.30 16.23 -13.47
N GLY A 491 13.94 17.17 -12.78
CA GLY A 491 14.76 18.23 -13.39
C GLY A 491 16.00 17.70 -14.13
N GLU A 492 16.46 16.49 -13.82
CA GLU A 492 17.56 15.81 -14.51
C GLU A 492 17.07 15.07 -15.79
N SER A 493 15.75 15.02 -16.04
CA SER A 493 15.17 14.30 -17.18
C SER A 493 15.51 15.00 -18.52
N ALA A 494 15.74 14.20 -19.55
CA ALA A 494 15.90 14.71 -20.92
C ALA A 494 14.58 15.11 -21.59
N THR A 495 13.44 14.78 -21.00
CA THR A 495 12.11 15.08 -21.53
C THR A 495 11.54 16.35 -20.90
N PRO A 496 10.59 17.06 -21.53
CA PRO A 496 9.87 18.16 -20.92
C PRO A 496 9.24 17.75 -19.58
N VAL A 497 9.37 18.62 -18.57
CA VAL A 497 8.89 18.38 -17.21
C VAL A 497 7.61 19.17 -16.95
N ILE A 498 6.58 18.46 -16.51
CA ILE A 498 5.31 19.04 -16.05
C ILE A 498 5.25 18.94 -14.53
N ARG A 499 4.97 20.07 -13.86
CA ARG A 499 4.76 20.13 -12.42
C ARG A 499 3.27 20.22 -12.11
N VAL A 500 2.78 19.32 -11.24
CA VAL A 500 1.37 19.20 -10.89
C VAL A 500 1.15 19.55 -9.42
N GLN A 501 0.13 20.37 -9.14
CA GLN A 501 -0.24 20.71 -7.78
C GLN A 501 -0.64 19.44 -7.01
N HIS A 502 -0.10 19.28 -5.80
CA HIS A 502 -0.17 18.08 -4.96
C HIS A 502 -1.62 17.59 -4.71
N HIS A 503 -2.48 18.45 -4.17
CA HIS A 503 -3.85 18.11 -3.81
C HIS A 503 -4.74 17.88 -5.03
N TYR A 504 -4.45 18.58 -6.14
CA TYR A 504 -5.10 18.31 -7.41
C TYR A 504 -4.76 16.91 -7.93
N ALA A 505 -3.49 16.48 -7.81
CA ALA A 505 -3.09 15.13 -8.15
C ALA A 505 -3.84 14.09 -7.30
N HIS A 506 -4.04 14.30 -6.00
CA HIS A 506 -4.87 13.44 -5.16
C HIS A 506 -6.30 13.30 -5.68
N VAL A 507 -6.96 14.40 -6.04
CA VAL A 507 -8.33 14.36 -6.58
C VAL A 507 -8.38 13.59 -7.90
N LEU A 508 -7.43 13.87 -8.81
CA LEU A 508 -7.37 13.22 -10.12
C LEU A 508 -7.09 11.72 -10.00
N ALA A 509 -6.29 11.28 -9.01
CA ALA A 509 -6.05 9.87 -8.76
C ALA A 509 -7.34 9.12 -8.39
N ALA A 510 -8.19 9.71 -7.55
CA ALA A 510 -9.49 9.16 -7.20
C ALA A 510 -10.47 9.17 -8.37
N MET A 511 -10.47 10.25 -9.18
CA MET A 511 -11.27 10.32 -10.40
C MET A 511 -10.88 9.23 -11.39
N ALA A 512 -9.57 9.01 -11.61
CA ALA A 512 -9.06 7.98 -12.50
C ALA A 512 -9.49 6.59 -12.08
N GLU A 513 -9.30 6.24 -10.80
CA GLU A 513 -9.71 4.94 -10.27
C GLU A 513 -11.21 4.70 -10.42
N SER A 514 -12.02 5.74 -10.22
CA SER A 514 -13.48 5.67 -10.28
C SER A 514 -14.05 5.98 -11.68
N GLN A 515 -13.18 6.21 -12.68
CA GLN A 515 -13.54 6.56 -14.06
C GLN A 515 -14.51 7.74 -14.15
N LEU A 516 -14.34 8.73 -13.29
CA LEU A 516 -15.19 9.91 -13.22
C LEU A 516 -14.72 10.99 -14.18
N ARG A 517 -15.70 11.72 -14.74
CA ARG A 517 -15.47 12.97 -15.47
C ARG A 517 -15.85 14.16 -14.60
N PRO A 518 -15.20 15.31 -14.77
CA PRO A 518 -15.63 16.54 -14.10
C PRO A 518 -17.10 16.90 -14.44
N PRO A 519 -17.78 17.81 -13.67
CA PRO A 519 -17.27 18.44 -12.47
C PRO A 519 -17.36 17.54 -11.22
N VAL A 520 -16.44 17.74 -10.26
CA VAL A 520 -16.47 17.09 -8.94
C VAL A 520 -15.92 18.04 -7.87
N LEU A 521 -16.34 17.89 -6.62
CA LEU A 521 -15.72 18.51 -5.47
C LEU A 521 -14.71 17.54 -4.84
N GLY A 522 -13.42 17.84 -4.86
CA GLY A 522 -12.39 17.12 -4.13
C GLY A 522 -12.18 17.71 -2.75
N VAL A 523 -12.38 16.93 -1.71
CA VAL A 523 -11.94 17.23 -0.34
C VAL A 523 -10.57 16.57 -0.19
N ALA A 524 -9.52 17.35 -0.38
CA ALA A 524 -8.13 16.88 -0.37
C ALA A 524 -7.47 17.28 0.96
N TRP A 525 -7.62 16.40 1.98
CA TRP A 525 -7.09 16.63 3.32
C TRP A 525 -5.87 15.79 3.60
N ASP A 526 -4.76 16.47 3.87
CA ASP A 526 -3.46 15.85 4.01
C ASP A 526 -2.60 16.46 5.13
N GLY A 527 -1.45 15.85 5.36
CA GLY A 527 -0.43 16.34 6.27
C GLY A 527 0.34 17.53 5.70
N THR A 528 0.67 17.50 4.41
CA THR A 528 1.53 18.49 3.78
C THR A 528 1.45 18.40 2.26
N GLY A 529 1.27 19.52 1.57
CA GLY A 529 1.42 19.65 0.13
C GLY A 529 1.73 21.08 -0.25
N TYR A 530 2.46 21.31 -1.35
CA TYR A 530 2.86 22.63 -1.78
C TYR A 530 1.73 23.34 -2.51
N GLY A 531 1.30 24.49 -1.97
CA GLY A 531 0.26 25.34 -2.56
C GLY A 531 0.78 26.19 -3.73
N VAL A 532 -0.13 26.55 -4.65
CA VAL A 532 0.19 27.47 -5.75
C VAL A 532 0.53 28.89 -5.27
N ASP A 533 0.14 29.22 -4.05
CA ASP A 533 0.39 30.46 -3.33
C ASP A 533 1.70 30.45 -2.50
N GLY A 534 2.46 29.32 -2.57
CA GLY A 534 3.70 29.12 -1.80
C GLY A 534 3.48 28.78 -0.33
N THR A 535 2.21 28.57 0.10
CA THR A 535 1.90 28.10 1.46
C THR A 535 1.83 26.58 1.54
N VAL A 536 1.79 26.02 2.76
CA VAL A 536 1.60 24.59 2.98
C VAL A 536 0.11 24.29 3.01
N TRP A 537 -0.39 23.62 1.97
CA TRP A 537 -1.76 23.17 1.90
C TRP A 537 -1.96 21.81 2.60
N GLY A 538 -3.25 21.45 2.86
CA GLY A 538 -3.63 20.13 3.39
C GLY A 538 -5.01 20.11 4.02
N GLY A 539 -5.82 21.17 3.85
CA GLY A 539 -7.22 21.23 4.28
C GLY A 539 -8.14 21.77 3.18
N GLU A 540 -7.98 21.25 1.94
CA GLU A 540 -8.45 21.91 0.72
C GLU A 540 -9.76 21.32 0.19
N PHE A 541 -10.55 22.20 -0.42
CA PHE A 541 -11.73 21.87 -1.20
C PHE A 541 -11.53 22.37 -2.62
N LEU A 542 -11.34 21.45 -3.56
CA LEU A 542 -11.03 21.76 -4.94
C LEU A 542 -12.20 21.38 -5.84
N ARG A 543 -12.84 22.35 -6.47
CA ARG A 543 -13.78 22.10 -7.53
C ARG A 543 -13.01 21.84 -8.81
N VAL A 544 -13.06 20.61 -9.30
CA VAL A 544 -12.40 20.19 -10.54
C VAL A 544 -13.41 20.26 -11.68
N SER A 545 -13.00 20.90 -12.77
CA SER A 545 -13.75 21.04 -14.02
C SER A 545 -12.88 20.60 -15.20
N ASP A 546 -13.44 20.66 -16.43
CA ASP A 546 -12.65 20.40 -17.65
C ASP A 546 -11.55 21.45 -17.84
N ASP A 547 -11.64 22.62 -17.18
CA ASP A 547 -10.68 23.72 -17.24
C ASP A 547 -9.55 23.64 -16.19
N GLY A 548 -9.52 22.63 -15.34
CA GLY A 548 -8.58 22.47 -14.24
C GLY A 548 -9.29 22.49 -12.88
N PHE A 549 -8.73 23.17 -11.90
CA PHE A 549 -9.31 23.24 -10.56
C PHE A 549 -9.40 24.68 -10.03
N VAL A 550 -10.37 24.86 -9.12
CA VAL A 550 -10.52 26.10 -8.34
C VAL A 550 -10.55 25.70 -6.85
N ARG A 551 -9.78 26.38 -6.02
CA ARG A 551 -9.85 26.28 -4.57
C ARG A 551 -11.11 26.97 -4.08
N THR A 552 -12.16 26.22 -3.74
CA THR A 552 -13.45 26.78 -3.31
C THR A 552 -13.54 27.03 -1.82
N ALA A 553 -12.80 26.26 -1.03
CA ALA A 553 -12.70 26.44 0.41
C ALA A 553 -11.41 25.82 0.96
N HIS A 554 -11.03 26.27 2.16
CA HIS A 554 -9.91 25.69 2.91
C HIS A 554 -10.06 25.92 4.42
N LEU A 555 -9.32 25.14 5.24
CA LEU A 555 -9.22 25.39 6.67
C LEU A 555 -8.48 26.71 6.94
N ARG A 556 -8.88 27.47 7.97
CA ARG A 556 -8.17 28.65 8.45
C ARG A 556 -6.68 28.35 8.62
N THR A 557 -5.81 29.20 8.10
CA THR A 557 -4.36 28.99 8.16
C THR A 557 -3.78 29.38 9.52
N PHE A 558 -2.65 28.77 9.88
CA PHE A 558 -1.86 29.10 11.05
C PHE A 558 -0.36 28.92 10.77
N GLY A 559 0.51 29.48 11.61
CA GLY A 559 1.95 29.37 11.45
C GLY A 559 2.51 28.06 12.00
N LEU A 560 3.48 27.44 11.31
CA LEU A 560 4.21 26.24 11.73
C LEU A 560 5.64 26.59 12.15
N PRO A 561 5.92 26.84 13.46
CA PRO A 561 7.26 27.22 13.90
C PRO A 561 8.25 26.05 13.70
N GLY A 562 9.24 26.26 12.83
CA GLY A 562 10.23 25.26 12.43
C GLY A 562 9.87 24.46 11.19
N GLY A 563 8.77 24.78 10.50
CA GLY A 563 8.38 24.14 9.24
C GLY A 563 8.29 22.62 9.39
N GLU A 564 9.15 21.86 8.70
CA GLU A 564 9.18 20.40 8.73
C GLU A 564 9.38 19.82 10.14
N ALA A 565 10.09 20.49 11.03
CA ALA A 565 10.24 20.03 12.42
C ALA A 565 8.89 19.96 13.15
N ALA A 566 7.88 20.73 12.75
CA ALA A 566 6.55 20.66 13.32
C ALA A 566 5.79 19.36 13.00
N VAL A 567 6.20 18.64 11.95
CA VAL A 567 5.67 17.30 11.62
C VAL A 567 6.12 16.27 12.66
N ARG A 568 7.37 16.41 13.14
CA ARG A 568 7.96 15.51 14.16
C ARG A 568 7.65 15.96 15.59
N GLU A 569 7.21 17.20 15.78
CA GLU A 569 6.87 17.78 17.08
C GLU A 569 5.46 18.38 17.09
N PRO A 570 4.39 17.57 17.26
CA PRO A 570 2.99 18.00 17.34
C PRO A 570 2.76 19.21 18.24
N ARG A 571 3.52 19.35 19.34
CA ARG A 571 3.51 20.51 20.23
C ARG A 571 3.74 21.85 19.50
N ARG A 572 4.52 21.86 18.40
CA ARG A 572 4.77 23.06 17.61
C ARG A 572 3.53 23.48 16.80
N ALA A 573 2.81 22.51 16.23
CA ALA A 573 1.55 22.76 15.56
C ALA A 573 0.50 23.30 16.55
N ALA A 574 0.44 22.74 17.76
CA ALA A 574 -0.43 23.24 18.84
C ALA A 574 -0.10 24.68 19.25
N LEU A 575 1.18 25.02 19.40
CA LEU A 575 1.60 26.40 19.69
C LEU A 575 1.24 27.35 18.55
N GLY A 576 1.36 26.91 17.29
CA GLY A 576 0.93 27.69 16.13
C GLY A 576 -0.56 27.99 16.13
N VAL A 577 -1.40 26.97 16.38
CA VAL A 577 -2.87 27.12 16.48
C VAL A 577 -3.26 28.04 17.64
N LEU A 578 -2.65 27.85 18.82
CA LEU A 578 -2.89 28.69 19.99
C LEU A 578 -2.49 30.15 19.75
N PHE A 579 -1.33 30.39 19.14
CA PHE A 579 -0.86 31.74 18.81
C PHE A 579 -1.77 32.43 17.79
N GLU A 580 -2.20 31.70 16.77
CA GLU A 580 -3.07 32.24 15.70
C GLU A 580 -4.43 32.68 16.23
N HIS A 581 -4.97 31.99 17.25
CA HIS A 581 -6.31 32.26 17.76
C HIS A 581 -6.31 33.19 18.99
N LEU A 582 -5.40 32.94 19.94
CA LEU A 582 -5.39 33.60 21.25
C LEU A 582 -4.22 34.58 21.42
N GLY A 583 -3.29 34.62 20.45
CA GLY A 583 -2.11 35.45 20.53
C GLY A 583 -1.01 34.87 21.44
N GLU A 584 0.03 35.69 21.69
CA GLU A 584 1.24 35.27 22.40
C GLU A 584 0.98 34.87 23.88
N ALA A 585 -0.05 35.43 24.49
CA ALA A 585 -0.40 35.17 25.90
C ALA A 585 -0.68 33.67 26.13
N ALA A 586 -1.19 32.94 25.14
CA ALA A 586 -1.47 31.52 25.28
C ALA A 586 -0.20 30.65 25.41
N LEU A 587 0.95 31.15 24.93
CA LEU A 587 2.23 30.40 24.95
C LEU A 587 2.88 30.31 26.34
N VAL A 588 2.31 30.98 27.33
CA VAL A 588 2.75 30.92 28.75
C VAL A 588 1.76 30.22 29.67
N TRP A 589 0.68 29.61 29.13
CA TRP A 589 -0.31 28.89 29.93
C TRP A 589 0.18 27.48 30.26
N ASP A 590 0.87 27.37 31.42
CA ASP A 590 1.43 26.10 31.89
C ASP A 590 0.37 25.00 32.14
N ALA A 591 -0.92 25.34 32.19
CA ALA A 591 -2.00 24.36 32.21
C ALA A 591 -2.08 23.52 30.93
N LEU A 592 -1.62 24.04 29.79
CA LEU A 592 -1.68 23.36 28.51
C LEU A 592 -0.49 22.41 28.29
N ALA A 593 -0.75 21.17 27.90
CA ALA A 593 0.26 20.14 27.68
C ALA A 593 1.36 20.54 26.67
N PRO A 594 1.07 21.13 25.48
CA PRO A 594 2.10 21.56 24.56
C PRO A 594 3.03 22.63 25.13
N VAL A 595 2.51 23.53 26.00
CA VAL A 595 3.29 24.58 26.66
C VAL A 595 4.21 23.96 27.72
N ARG A 596 3.70 23.04 28.56
CA ARG A 596 4.52 22.30 29.56
C ARG A 596 5.62 21.49 28.89
N ALA A 597 5.37 20.93 27.72
CA ALA A 597 6.34 20.12 26.99
C ALA A 597 7.50 20.93 26.39
N CYS A 598 7.46 22.26 26.47
CA CYS A 598 8.51 23.16 26.00
C CYS A 598 9.30 23.76 27.16
N THR A 599 10.60 23.81 27.01
CA THR A 599 11.47 24.58 27.93
C THR A 599 11.19 26.08 27.82
N PRO A 600 11.51 26.90 28.84
CA PRO A 600 11.34 28.35 28.77
C PRO A 600 12.09 29.01 27.58
N LEU A 601 13.22 28.44 27.16
CA LEU A 601 13.97 28.91 26.01
C LEU A 601 13.22 28.58 24.69
N GLU A 602 12.76 27.34 24.53
CA GLU A 602 11.98 26.92 23.35
C GLU A 602 10.72 27.80 23.17
N ARG A 603 9.99 28.08 24.25
CA ARG A 603 8.80 28.95 24.21
C ARG A 603 9.13 30.34 23.66
N ARG A 604 10.21 30.96 24.16
CA ARG A 604 10.68 32.27 23.66
C ARG A 604 11.08 32.22 22.19
N VAL A 605 11.77 31.16 21.77
CA VAL A 605 12.17 30.96 20.38
C VAL A 605 10.92 30.80 19.50
N PHE A 606 9.98 29.92 19.87
CA PHE A 606 8.75 29.71 19.08
C PHE A 606 7.87 30.96 19.02
N ALA A 607 7.76 31.72 20.13
CA ALA A 607 7.05 33.00 20.12
C ALA A 607 7.71 34.02 19.16
N ALA A 608 9.04 34.12 19.14
CA ALA A 608 9.75 34.98 18.20
C ALA A 608 9.57 34.54 16.75
N MET A 609 9.61 33.23 16.47
CA MET A 609 9.38 32.66 15.15
C MET A 609 7.96 32.98 14.67
N LEU A 610 6.94 32.76 15.51
CA LEU A 610 5.53 33.01 15.17
C LEU A 610 5.26 34.48 14.92
N ARG A 611 5.85 35.41 15.72
CA ARG A 611 5.72 36.85 15.53
C ARG A 611 6.42 37.34 14.27
N GLY A 612 7.64 36.85 14.02
CA GLY A 612 8.50 37.31 12.93
C GLY A 612 8.32 36.55 11.62
N GLY A 613 7.56 35.45 11.59
CA GLY A 613 7.38 34.59 10.42
C GLY A 613 8.63 33.80 10.01
N THR A 614 9.74 33.90 10.76
CA THR A 614 11.01 33.26 10.40
C THR A 614 10.91 31.74 10.54
N ASN A 615 11.18 31.00 9.46
CA ASN A 615 11.03 29.55 9.38
C ASN A 615 9.67 29.08 9.96
N THR A 616 8.62 29.80 9.60
CA THR A 616 7.25 29.61 10.09
C THR A 616 6.28 29.68 8.92
N PRO A 617 6.28 28.70 8.00
CA PRO A 617 5.36 28.69 6.89
C PRO A 617 3.90 28.68 7.39
N ARG A 618 3.02 29.34 6.62
CA ARG A 618 1.56 29.28 6.85
C ARG A 618 1.03 27.95 6.33
N THR A 619 0.09 27.37 7.07
CA THR A 619 -0.54 26.10 6.65
C THR A 619 -2.04 26.09 6.88
N SER A 620 -2.77 25.48 5.92
CA SER A 620 -4.16 25.07 6.04
C SER A 620 -4.33 23.58 6.38
N SER A 621 -3.24 22.85 6.70
CA SER A 621 -3.22 21.40 6.83
C SER A 621 -4.16 20.86 7.91
N ALA A 622 -5.08 19.97 7.50
CA ALA A 622 -5.91 19.19 8.40
C ALA A 622 -5.05 18.24 9.27
N GLY A 623 -4.02 17.62 8.69
CA GLY A 623 -3.10 16.74 9.43
C GLY A 623 -2.38 17.48 10.55
N ARG A 624 -1.96 18.73 10.35
CA ARG A 624 -1.35 19.57 11.39
C ARG A 624 -2.35 20.01 12.45
N LEU A 625 -3.63 20.17 12.09
CA LEU A 625 -4.70 20.42 13.07
C LEU A 625 -4.95 19.17 13.94
N PHE A 626 -4.92 17.95 13.36
CA PHE A 626 -4.94 16.70 14.13
C PHE A 626 -3.78 16.63 15.12
N ASP A 627 -2.56 16.95 14.70
CA ASP A 627 -1.39 16.97 15.58
C ASP A 627 -1.54 17.99 16.72
N ALA A 628 -2.08 19.18 16.44
CA ALA A 628 -2.31 20.21 17.44
C ALA A 628 -3.29 19.71 18.53
N VAL A 629 -4.42 19.13 18.13
CA VAL A 629 -5.40 18.60 19.10
C VAL A 629 -4.85 17.39 19.86
N ALA A 630 -4.13 16.48 19.20
CA ALA A 630 -3.47 15.37 19.88
C ALA A 630 -2.46 15.85 20.95
N SER A 631 -1.73 16.93 20.64
CA SER A 631 -0.80 17.54 21.60
C SER A 631 -1.52 18.23 22.77
N LEU A 632 -2.62 18.93 22.51
CA LEU A 632 -3.46 19.54 23.55
C LEU A 632 -4.02 18.48 24.53
N LEU A 633 -4.40 17.30 24.00
CA LEU A 633 -4.88 16.16 24.82
C LEU A 633 -3.75 15.35 25.48
N ASP A 634 -2.51 15.77 25.38
CA ASP A 634 -1.30 15.09 25.86
C ASP A 634 -1.10 13.66 25.32
N LEU A 635 -1.63 13.37 24.14
CA LEU A 635 -1.49 12.08 23.47
C LEU A 635 -0.15 11.94 22.74
N ALA A 636 0.40 13.04 22.21
CA ALA A 636 1.69 13.06 21.53
C ALA A 636 2.29 14.46 21.50
N GLN A 637 3.44 14.67 22.16
CA GLN A 637 4.20 15.92 22.10
C GLN A 637 5.32 15.86 21.06
N ARG A 638 5.84 14.66 20.80
CA ARG A 638 6.81 14.32 19.75
C ARG A 638 6.36 13.05 19.06
N ALA A 639 6.62 12.95 17.76
CA ALA A 639 6.30 11.79 16.95
C ALA A 639 7.60 11.15 16.43
N SER A 640 7.68 9.83 16.51
CA SER A 640 8.79 9.03 15.97
C SER A 640 8.56 8.57 14.53
N TYR A 641 7.35 8.76 14.02
CA TYR A 641 6.97 8.50 12.62
C TYR A 641 5.76 9.36 12.24
N GLU A 642 5.60 9.58 10.93
CA GLU A 642 4.53 10.39 10.36
C GLU A 642 3.13 9.87 10.72
N GLY A 643 2.22 10.77 11.09
CA GLY A 643 0.82 10.44 11.43
C GLY A 643 0.63 9.78 12.79
N GLN A 644 1.67 9.64 13.62
CA GLN A 644 1.56 9.02 14.96
C GLN A 644 0.56 9.74 15.84
N ALA A 645 0.59 11.06 15.89
CA ALA A 645 -0.29 11.87 16.71
C ALA A 645 -1.75 11.80 16.25
N ALA A 646 -1.98 11.93 14.93
CA ALA A 646 -3.30 11.81 14.33
C ALA A 646 -3.93 10.43 14.60
N ALA A 647 -3.12 9.36 14.50
CA ALA A 647 -3.59 8.01 14.78
C ALA A 647 -3.84 7.77 16.28
N ALA A 648 -3.05 8.39 17.19
CA ALA A 648 -3.34 8.35 18.63
C ALA A 648 -4.67 9.05 18.96
N LEU A 649 -4.97 10.15 18.25
CA LEU A 649 -6.24 10.85 18.41
C LEU A 649 -7.43 10.03 17.86
N GLU A 650 -7.27 9.33 16.73
CA GLU A 650 -8.27 8.40 16.20
C GLU A 650 -8.57 7.28 17.20
N GLU A 651 -7.54 6.68 17.79
CA GLU A 651 -7.67 5.57 18.72
C GLU A 651 -8.20 5.99 20.11
N ALA A 652 -8.08 7.27 20.43
CA ALA A 652 -8.66 7.84 21.66
C ALA A 652 -10.18 7.97 21.56
N VAL A 653 -10.78 7.93 20.36
CA VAL A 653 -12.24 8.06 20.18
C VAL A 653 -12.96 6.93 20.92
N GLY A 654 -13.87 7.30 21.83
CA GLY A 654 -14.69 6.37 22.60
C GLY A 654 -15.89 5.81 21.80
N GLU A 655 -16.62 4.89 22.45
CA GLU A 655 -17.94 4.44 21.94
C GLU A 655 -18.97 5.54 22.26
N GLY A 656 -19.38 6.33 21.27
CA GLY A 656 -20.40 7.37 21.40
C GLY A 656 -20.37 8.37 20.24
N GLY A 657 -21.49 8.93 19.88
CA GLY A 657 -21.62 10.00 18.89
C GLY A 657 -21.68 11.36 19.58
N GLY A 658 -20.52 11.92 19.97
CA GLY A 658 -20.46 13.25 20.58
C GLY A 658 -20.98 14.32 19.61
N LEU A 659 -21.75 15.29 20.13
CA LEU A 659 -22.18 16.45 19.37
C LEU A 659 -20.95 17.23 18.87
N PRO A 660 -20.96 17.71 17.63
CA PRO A 660 -19.85 18.48 17.08
C PRO A 660 -19.62 19.76 17.89
N TYR A 661 -18.41 20.26 17.91
CA TYR A 661 -18.06 21.59 18.35
C TYR A 661 -18.53 22.66 17.38
N PRO A 662 -18.74 23.90 17.80
CA PRO A 662 -19.03 25.01 16.91
C PRO A 662 -17.83 25.31 15.99
N PHE A 663 -18.10 25.79 14.80
CA PHE A 663 -17.13 26.33 13.86
C PHE A 663 -17.82 27.41 12.99
N ASP A 664 -17.03 28.25 12.34
CA ASP A 664 -17.57 29.29 11.45
C ASP A 664 -17.17 29.05 10.01
N LEU A 665 -18.02 29.51 9.08
CA LEU A 665 -17.74 29.65 7.65
C LEU A 665 -17.61 31.15 7.34
N ARG A 666 -16.44 31.55 6.84
CA ARG A 666 -16.16 32.94 6.48
C ARG A 666 -15.90 33.05 4.98
N ALA A 667 -16.45 34.06 4.33
CA ALA A 667 -16.10 34.37 2.94
C ALA A 667 -14.76 35.11 2.91
N ASP A 668 -13.90 34.77 1.96
CA ASP A 668 -12.66 35.46 1.66
C ASP A 668 -12.57 35.71 0.16
N THR A 669 -11.55 36.49 -0.28
CA THR A 669 -11.31 36.79 -1.69
C THR A 669 -11.10 35.55 -2.55
N ASP A 670 -10.53 34.52 -1.98
CA ASP A 670 -10.11 33.29 -2.66
C ASP A 670 -11.02 32.06 -2.35
N GLY A 671 -12.21 32.30 -1.79
CA GLY A 671 -13.18 31.23 -1.48
C GLY A 671 -13.71 31.29 -0.05
N LEU A 672 -14.06 30.13 0.52
CA LEU A 672 -14.56 30.01 1.88
C LEU A 672 -13.44 29.55 2.83
N ILE A 673 -13.40 30.13 4.02
CA ILE A 673 -12.54 29.69 5.11
C ILE A 673 -13.40 28.96 6.15
N LEU A 674 -13.03 27.71 6.44
CA LEU A 674 -13.56 26.96 7.57
C LEU A 674 -12.75 27.34 8.81
N ASP A 675 -13.34 28.18 9.64
CA ASP A 675 -12.68 28.70 10.84
C ASP A 675 -12.85 27.73 12.02
N TRP A 676 -11.75 27.16 12.44
CA TRP A 676 -11.65 26.26 13.60
C TRP A 676 -11.51 27.00 14.95
N GLY A 677 -11.55 28.33 14.98
CA GLY A 677 -11.41 29.11 16.21
C GLY A 677 -12.42 28.69 17.29
N PRO A 678 -13.74 28.72 17.02
CA PRO A 678 -14.76 28.29 17.99
C PRO A 678 -14.61 26.82 18.42
N LEU A 679 -14.12 25.92 17.55
CA LEU A 679 -13.78 24.54 17.90
C LEU A 679 -12.66 24.53 18.95
N LEU A 680 -11.60 25.35 18.75
CA LEU A 680 -10.49 25.42 19.68
C LEU A 680 -10.92 25.93 21.05
N ASP A 681 -11.74 26.99 21.09
CA ASP A 681 -12.30 27.53 22.34
C ASP A 681 -13.04 26.43 23.12
N ALA A 682 -13.89 25.67 22.44
CA ALA A 682 -14.65 24.58 23.04
C ALA A 682 -13.78 23.41 23.50
N VAL A 683 -12.71 23.07 22.80
CA VAL A 683 -11.69 22.09 23.21
C VAL A 683 -10.97 22.57 24.49
N LEU A 684 -10.57 23.84 24.55
CA LEU A 684 -9.92 24.41 25.73
C LEU A 684 -10.86 24.44 26.94
N ASP A 685 -12.12 24.77 26.73
CA ASP A 685 -13.16 24.71 27.77
C ASP A 685 -13.37 23.28 28.30
N ASP A 686 -13.43 22.28 27.42
CA ASP A 686 -13.55 20.88 27.83
C ASP A 686 -12.31 20.41 28.60
N LEU A 687 -11.11 20.81 28.19
CA LEU A 687 -9.87 20.55 28.95
C LEU A 687 -9.89 21.20 30.33
N ALA A 688 -10.33 22.46 30.46
CA ALA A 688 -10.45 23.16 31.73
C ALA A 688 -11.46 22.50 32.68
N ARG A 689 -12.52 21.87 32.13
CA ARG A 689 -13.50 21.09 32.89
C ARG A 689 -13.04 19.68 33.26
N GLY A 690 -11.87 19.24 32.78
CA GLY A 690 -11.37 17.89 32.98
C GLY A 690 -12.11 16.82 32.14
N THR A 691 -12.71 17.19 31.02
CA THR A 691 -13.37 16.25 30.08
C THR A 691 -12.33 15.24 29.58
N VAL A 692 -12.69 13.96 29.61
CA VAL A 692 -11.76 12.88 29.19
C VAL A 692 -11.39 12.97 27.70
N PRO A 693 -10.14 12.68 27.31
CA PRO A 693 -9.67 12.78 25.93
C PRO A 693 -10.55 12.05 24.89
N ALA A 694 -11.18 10.95 25.27
CA ALA A 694 -12.07 10.17 24.41
C ALA A 694 -13.28 10.97 23.91
N VAL A 695 -13.88 11.79 24.76
CA VAL A 695 -15.03 12.65 24.41
C VAL A 695 -14.59 13.79 23.51
N ILE A 696 -13.45 14.41 23.82
CA ILE A 696 -12.92 15.52 23.01
C ILE A 696 -12.53 15.02 21.62
N ALA A 697 -11.83 13.88 21.54
CA ALA A 697 -11.46 13.25 20.27
C ALA A 697 -12.70 12.90 19.42
N ASP A 698 -13.76 12.38 20.07
CA ASP A 698 -15.01 12.02 19.41
C ASP A 698 -15.71 13.26 18.81
N ARG A 699 -15.86 14.32 19.60
CA ARG A 699 -16.44 15.60 19.18
C ARG A 699 -15.63 16.27 18.08
N PHE A 700 -14.29 16.23 18.18
CA PHE A 700 -13.38 16.78 17.17
C PHE A 700 -13.60 16.11 15.79
N HIS A 701 -13.62 14.78 15.73
CA HIS A 701 -13.87 14.05 14.48
C HIS A 701 -15.26 14.35 13.92
N SER A 702 -16.28 14.47 14.77
CA SER A 702 -17.64 14.87 14.35
C SER A 702 -17.65 16.28 13.77
N THR A 703 -16.91 17.21 14.38
CA THR A 703 -16.81 18.59 13.90
C THR A 703 -16.18 18.67 12.51
N LEU A 704 -15.07 17.93 12.31
CA LEU A 704 -14.41 17.89 11.00
C LEU A 704 -15.32 17.31 9.92
N ALA A 705 -16.13 16.30 10.24
CA ALA A 705 -17.13 15.77 9.30
C ALA A 705 -18.20 16.83 8.93
N GLU A 706 -18.70 17.59 9.91
CA GLU A 706 -19.66 18.68 9.67
C GLU A 706 -19.04 19.85 8.89
N MET A 707 -17.76 20.16 9.10
CA MET A 707 -17.04 21.15 8.29
C MET A 707 -17.00 20.74 6.82
N VAL A 708 -16.73 19.46 6.53
CA VAL A 708 -16.77 18.95 5.14
C VAL A 708 -18.17 19.07 4.55
N VAL A 709 -19.21 18.71 5.30
CA VAL A 709 -20.60 18.83 4.84
C VAL A 709 -20.98 20.28 4.55
N ALA A 710 -20.60 21.21 5.43
CA ALA A 710 -20.90 22.63 5.26
C ALA A 710 -20.23 23.20 4.00
N ALA A 711 -18.96 22.87 3.75
CA ALA A 711 -18.24 23.26 2.55
C ALA A 711 -18.84 22.62 1.28
N ALA A 712 -19.24 21.35 1.34
CA ALA A 712 -19.88 20.67 0.20
C ALA A 712 -21.22 21.28 -0.17
N ARG A 713 -22.04 21.64 0.83
CA ARG A 713 -23.31 22.38 0.60
C ARG A 713 -23.06 23.75 -0.07
N ALA A 714 -22.06 24.48 0.39
CA ALA A 714 -21.71 25.78 -0.18
C ALA A 714 -21.19 25.67 -1.62
N ALA A 715 -20.42 24.62 -1.92
CA ALA A 715 -19.91 24.37 -3.27
C ALA A 715 -21.00 23.91 -4.25
N GLY A 716 -22.07 23.24 -3.78
CA GLY A 716 -23.21 22.82 -4.58
C GLY A 716 -22.91 21.71 -5.59
N GLU A 717 -21.76 21.06 -5.52
CA GLU A 717 -21.38 19.96 -6.42
C GLU A 717 -21.86 18.61 -5.83
N PRO A 718 -22.71 17.84 -6.54
CA PRO A 718 -23.34 16.65 -5.98
C PRO A 718 -22.37 15.48 -5.79
N ARG A 719 -21.23 15.47 -6.49
CA ARG A 719 -20.20 14.42 -6.41
C ARG A 719 -19.02 14.91 -5.57
N VAL A 720 -18.80 14.25 -4.42
CA VAL A 720 -17.76 14.61 -3.46
C VAL A 720 -16.74 13.48 -3.35
N ILE A 721 -15.47 13.81 -3.61
CA ILE A 721 -14.33 12.89 -3.47
C ILE A 721 -13.64 13.17 -2.14
N LEU A 722 -13.40 12.12 -1.35
CA LEU A 722 -12.59 12.17 -0.14
C LEU A 722 -11.20 11.58 -0.44
N THR A 723 -10.14 12.39 -0.35
CA THR A 723 -8.76 12.03 -0.72
C THR A 723 -7.73 12.72 0.16
N GLY A 724 -6.48 12.27 0.12
CA GLY A 724 -5.38 12.71 0.98
C GLY A 724 -5.21 11.83 2.20
N GLY A 725 -4.04 11.92 2.84
CA GLY A 725 -3.62 11.06 3.95
C GLY A 725 -4.54 11.08 5.16
N CYS A 726 -5.27 12.18 5.40
CA CYS A 726 -6.20 12.28 6.53
C CYS A 726 -7.40 11.31 6.41
N PHE A 727 -7.80 10.94 5.18
CA PHE A 727 -8.89 9.99 4.96
C PHE A 727 -8.49 8.51 5.10
N GLN A 728 -7.27 8.22 5.54
CA GLN A 728 -6.88 6.93 6.10
C GLN A 728 -7.45 6.72 7.53
N ASN A 729 -7.85 7.80 8.21
CA ASN A 729 -8.54 7.76 9.50
C ASN A 729 -9.96 7.21 9.28
N ALA A 730 -10.22 6.02 9.85
CA ALA A 730 -11.48 5.32 9.65
C ALA A 730 -12.67 6.03 10.31
N VAL A 731 -12.46 6.68 11.45
CA VAL A 731 -13.50 7.43 12.17
C VAL A 731 -13.93 8.63 11.35
N LEU A 732 -12.96 9.47 10.92
CA LEU A 732 -13.22 10.63 10.07
C LEU A 732 -13.94 10.23 8.78
N THR A 733 -13.38 9.28 8.05
CA THR A 733 -13.89 8.86 6.75
C THR A 733 -15.29 8.26 6.85
N THR A 734 -15.54 7.43 7.87
CA THR A 734 -16.86 6.81 8.07
C THR A 734 -17.91 7.88 8.39
N ARG A 735 -17.62 8.79 9.31
CA ARG A 735 -18.56 9.86 9.70
C ARG A 735 -18.81 10.82 8.56
N THR A 736 -17.77 11.29 7.90
CA THR A 736 -17.89 12.20 6.75
C THR A 736 -18.70 11.56 5.63
N SER A 737 -18.42 10.31 5.29
CA SER A 737 -19.17 9.60 4.26
C SER A 737 -20.65 9.44 4.62
N ALA A 738 -20.95 9.05 5.86
CA ALA A 738 -22.33 8.89 6.33
C ALA A 738 -23.10 10.23 6.31
N ARG A 739 -22.47 11.31 6.77
CA ARG A 739 -23.09 12.64 6.81
C ARG A 739 -23.33 13.20 5.40
N LEU A 740 -22.34 13.13 4.51
CA LEU A 740 -22.50 13.54 3.11
C LEU A 740 -23.61 12.74 2.40
N THR A 741 -23.64 11.41 2.62
CA THR A 741 -24.69 10.56 2.04
C THR A 741 -26.08 10.92 2.56
N ALA A 742 -26.20 11.21 3.85
CA ALA A 742 -27.48 11.66 4.45
C ALA A 742 -27.96 13.00 3.88
N GLU A 743 -27.05 13.84 3.39
CA GLU A 743 -27.35 15.10 2.71
C GLU A 743 -27.61 14.95 1.20
N GLY A 744 -27.56 13.70 0.68
CA GLY A 744 -27.82 13.39 -0.72
C GLY A 744 -26.61 13.48 -1.65
N PHE A 745 -25.39 13.71 -1.13
CA PHE A 745 -24.20 13.71 -1.95
C PHE A 745 -23.78 12.28 -2.36
N GLN A 746 -23.23 12.17 -3.58
CA GLN A 746 -22.53 10.96 -4.04
C GLN A 746 -21.09 11.02 -3.54
N VAL A 747 -20.76 10.15 -2.57
CA VAL A 747 -19.43 10.09 -1.97
C VAL A 747 -18.54 9.09 -2.70
N ILE A 748 -17.38 9.57 -3.17
CA ILE A 748 -16.38 8.77 -3.87
C ILE A 748 -15.13 8.67 -2.98
N ARG A 749 -14.58 7.44 -2.87
CA ARG A 749 -13.41 7.14 -2.04
C ARG A 749 -12.45 6.24 -2.79
N HIS A 750 -11.18 6.31 -2.46
CA HIS A 750 -10.16 5.37 -2.94
C HIS A 750 -10.45 3.92 -2.50
N ARG A 751 -9.98 2.96 -3.29
CA ARG A 751 -10.06 1.52 -3.03
C ARG A 751 -8.71 0.84 -3.23
N ARG A 752 -8.21 0.80 -4.46
CA ARG A 752 -6.94 0.15 -4.87
C ARG A 752 -5.79 1.15 -4.96
N VAL A 753 -6.05 2.34 -5.47
CA VAL A 753 -5.09 3.46 -5.47
C VAL A 753 -5.02 4.03 -4.05
N PRO A 754 -3.83 4.13 -3.43
CA PRO A 754 -3.72 4.70 -2.09
C PRO A 754 -4.26 6.16 -2.02
N PRO A 755 -5.01 6.51 -0.97
CA PRO A 755 -5.49 7.90 -0.78
C PRO A 755 -4.37 8.88 -0.42
N ASN A 756 -3.22 8.39 0.03
CA ASN A 756 -2.02 9.15 0.39
C ASN A 756 -1.07 9.31 -0.81
N ASP A 757 0.13 9.86 -0.58
CA ASP A 757 1.14 10.15 -1.61
C ASP A 757 1.52 8.94 -2.47
N GLY A 758 1.29 7.71 -2.00
CA GLY A 758 1.46 6.51 -2.81
C GLY A 758 0.56 6.44 -4.05
N GLY A 759 -0.50 7.26 -4.11
CA GLY A 759 -1.40 7.38 -5.27
C GLY A 759 -1.10 8.57 -6.18
N LEU A 760 -0.24 9.51 -5.78
CA LEU A 760 0.00 10.78 -6.48
C LEU A 760 0.41 10.61 -7.95
N ALA A 761 1.28 9.66 -8.25
CA ALA A 761 1.77 9.43 -9.61
C ALA A 761 0.64 9.12 -10.61
N VAL A 762 -0.46 8.52 -10.15
CA VAL A 762 -1.66 8.29 -10.98
C VAL A 762 -2.31 9.62 -11.35
N GLY A 763 -2.53 10.50 -10.37
CA GLY A 763 -3.12 11.82 -10.60
C GLY A 763 -2.22 12.74 -11.43
N GLN A 764 -0.92 12.68 -11.22
CA GLN A 764 0.08 13.41 -12.03
C GLN A 764 -0.02 13.00 -13.50
N ALA A 765 -0.13 11.69 -13.80
CA ALA A 765 -0.29 11.20 -15.16
C ALA A 765 -1.59 11.71 -15.82
N VAL A 766 -2.70 11.73 -15.06
CA VAL A 766 -3.98 12.27 -15.56
C VAL A 766 -3.90 13.75 -15.83
N ALA A 767 -3.30 14.54 -14.94
CA ALA A 767 -3.13 15.98 -15.11
C ALA A 767 -2.37 16.32 -16.40
N ALA A 768 -1.31 15.57 -16.71
CA ALA A 768 -0.52 15.77 -17.94
C ALA A 768 -1.34 15.58 -19.21
N ALA A 769 -2.32 14.65 -19.21
CA ALA A 769 -3.20 14.43 -20.36
C ALA A 769 -4.19 15.59 -20.59
N GLN A 770 -4.61 16.26 -19.51
CA GLN A 770 -5.56 17.36 -19.62
C GLN A 770 -4.92 18.67 -20.12
N GLY A 771 -3.58 18.75 -20.14
CA GLY A 771 -2.84 19.94 -20.55
C GLY A 771 -2.97 21.14 -19.60
N ARG A 772 -3.56 20.92 -18.41
CA ARG A 772 -3.87 21.97 -17.41
C ARG A 772 -3.51 21.45 -16.02
N TRP A 773 -2.36 21.86 -15.51
CA TRP A 773 -1.74 21.32 -14.28
C TRP A 773 -1.42 22.37 -13.20
N ARG A 774 -1.81 23.64 -13.44
CA ARG A 774 -1.63 24.76 -12.50
C ARG A 774 -2.97 25.33 -12.07
#